data_b306fd39dbcc5ffcd005ecb0185cdb08
#
_entry.id   b306fd39dbcc5ffcd005ecb0185cdb08
#
_cell.length_a   1.000
_cell.length_b   1.000
_cell.length_c   1.000
_cell.angle_alpha   90.00
_cell.angle_beta   90.00
_cell.angle_gamma   90.00
#
_symmetry.space_group_name_H-M   'P 1'
#
loop_
_entity.id
_entity.type
_entity.pdbx_description
1 polymer ?
#
loop_
_entity_poly.entity_id
_entity_poly.type
_entity_poly.pdbx_seq_one_letter_code
_entity_poly.pdbx_strand_id
1 'polypeptide(L)'
;MSHPYYTTKRRCRADVIMAAALLLVALLLVALPCHGRKGVVKRHSKVLEDIFSLSDSVHGKQWHYKGEYYYRGALDLKKKNVIILSTPNRRFYMKGGRELLTEDMGDVDYHQPNLFIRKVRRNYGAVEGYDVAHGYIMDFFNIDIHGPYLLGDHILSPLRRGNAYWYKYRCDSVKGSMVYFSFKRKRRNMQLVDGHFAYDKARHYVTSITFSGRYNFVSFTETVTMGNSGMERYWPVKASLSFKYWYYGNDFRGNATYTQRYTTMDDAYKDSTDNHDLTARYALALDTTRVVRDSAYVASHRPVPLTEQDRRIYTEATARRGAAPADTADITTRRGGRTPEWIKTLGSVGEFFFNDYDIMSTQRNRLRVHSPYIGYSGSRGISYRQDVEYTRYMKQGRQWSITPRATYFFKEGEMTGRLRGELLFQPLHKGKVAFEAGLQHITANSNNLYFIKQNSEGEDVVESLDFTDFYSHIDVSREVSNGLELSAGILMHHRRPRAYAKEHSTELGLKSRYRAFAPRITVTYTPGQDYYRVGQRKVTVGSKWPTFVVDYEKGLKNVLGSTSSYGKWEFTASHGFHFTPLHRLIWKVGGGMFTDKSEGDFVQYEYFNNGITAYNWDDDRGGVFQLLDQKYYNNSYHYLRGHVVVESPMIILGNFSTRVVRSERLYVNALLSEGLVPYLEFGYGVSNELLDVSFFGSYIKDEFIKTGLKFSLHIFD
;
A
#
# COMPACT_ATOMS: atom_id res chain seq x y z
N MET A 1 -15.74 -39.00 44.78
CA MET A 1 -15.06 -37.83 44.21
C MET A 1 -15.15 -37.92 42.70
N SER A 2 -16.15 -37.32 42.11
CA SER A 2 -16.48 -37.38 40.71
C SER A 2 -15.77 -36.25 39.94
N HIS A 3 -15.09 -36.62 38.88
CA HIS A 3 -14.24 -35.77 38.06
C HIS A 3 -15.00 -34.66 37.33
N PRO A 4 -14.52 -33.41 37.36
CA PRO A 4 -15.10 -32.29 36.60
C PRO A 4 -14.62 -32.19 35.12
N TYR A 5 -14.00 -33.22 34.57
CA TYR A 5 -13.36 -33.13 33.26
C TYR A 5 -14.31 -33.27 32.04
N TYR A 6 -15.55 -33.68 32.23
CA TYR A 6 -16.50 -33.92 31.12
C TYR A 6 -17.35 -32.71 30.72
N THR A 7 -17.46 -31.71 31.58
CA THR A 7 -18.27 -30.52 31.27
C THR A 7 -17.52 -29.44 30.50
N THR A 8 -16.18 -29.39 30.59
CA THR A 8 -15.33 -28.44 29.85
C THR A 8 -15.23 -28.72 28.35
N LYS A 9 -15.23 -29.99 27.91
CA LYS A 9 -15.16 -30.32 26.48
C LYS A 9 -16.41 -29.96 25.67
N ARG A 10 -17.59 -29.97 26.28
CA ARG A 10 -18.85 -29.57 25.60
C ARG A 10 -18.97 -28.04 25.49
N ARG A 11 -18.55 -27.27 26.48
CA ARG A 11 -18.53 -25.80 26.43
C ARG A 11 -17.55 -25.29 25.37
N CYS A 12 -16.34 -25.80 25.33
CA CYS A 12 -15.33 -25.39 24.34
C CYS A 12 -15.78 -25.57 22.87
N ARG A 13 -16.62 -26.60 22.57
CA ARG A 13 -17.21 -26.78 21.24
C ARG A 13 -18.31 -25.76 20.91
N ALA A 14 -19.13 -25.39 21.90
CA ALA A 14 -20.18 -24.40 21.72
C ALA A 14 -19.57 -23.00 21.47
N ASP A 15 -18.51 -22.65 22.18
CA ASP A 15 -17.84 -21.37 22.08
C ASP A 15 -17.09 -21.18 20.75
N VAL A 16 -16.47 -22.25 20.24
CA VAL A 16 -15.84 -22.26 18.89
C VAL A 16 -16.90 -22.13 17.79
N ILE A 17 -18.03 -22.79 17.95
CA ILE A 17 -19.16 -22.70 17.01
C ILE A 17 -19.77 -21.29 17.06
N MET A 18 -19.87 -20.68 18.24
CA MET A 18 -20.40 -19.33 18.42
C MET A 18 -19.44 -18.27 17.85
N ALA A 19 -18.13 -18.40 18.06
CA ALA A 19 -17.13 -17.52 17.46
C ALA A 19 -17.12 -17.64 15.93
N ALA A 20 -17.20 -18.86 15.39
CA ALA A 20 -17.33 -19.12 13.96
C ALA A 20 -18.67 -18.60 13.41
N ALA A 21 -19.76 -18.76 14.15
CA ALA A 21 -21.07 -18.25 13.78
C ALA A 21 -21.12 -16.70 13.80
N LEU A 22 -20.50 -16.05 14.80
CA LEU A 22 -20.36 -14.58 14.84
C LEU A 22 -19.50 -14.05 13.71
N LEU A 23 -18.43 -14.75 13.36
CA LEU A 23 -17.61 -14.44 12.20
C LEU A 23 -18.38 -14.61 10.90
N LEU A 24 -19.19 -15.65 10.80
CA LEU A 24 -20.09 -15.90 9.67
C LEU A 24 -21.22 -14.86 9.59
N VAL A 25 -21.78 -14.46 10.73
CA VAL A 25 -22.80 -13.39 10.81
C VAL A 25 -22.21 -12.04 10.45
N ALA A 26 -20.99 -11.71 10.89
CA ALA A 26 -20.28 -10.50 10.48
C ALA A 26 -20.03 -10.51 8.96
N LEU A 27 -19.62 -11.64 8.40
CA LEU A 27 -19.47 -11.81 6.95
C LEU A 27 -20.82 -11.74 6.21
N LEU A 28 -21.90 -12.28 6.76
CA LEU A 28 -23.25 -12.19 6.21
C LEU A 28 -23.84 -10.79 6.30
N LEU A 29 -23.61 -10.06 7.40
CA LEU A 29 -24.06 -8.66 7.56
C LEU A 29 -23.34 -7.73 6.57
N VAL A 30 -22.12 -8.00 6.22
CA VAL A 30 -21.38 -7.28 5.18
C VAL A 30 -21.83 -7.67 3.77
N ALA A 31 -22.26 -8.93 3.58
CA ALA A 31 -22.75 -9.43 2.30
C ALA A 31 -24.20 -9.02 1.96
N LEU A 32 -24.99 -8.66 2.94
CA LEU A 32 -26.41 -8.30 2.75
C LEU A 32 -26.68 -7.10 1.83
N PRO A 33 -25.85 -6.05 1.72
CA PRO A 33 -26.05 -4.98 0.76
C PRO A 33 -25.73 -5.35 -0.69
N CYS A 34 -25.04 -6.47 -0.93
CA CYS A 34 -24.52 -6.85 -2.26
C CYS A 34 -25.54 -7.51 -3.17
N HIS A 35 -26.70 -7.93 -2.67
CA HIS A 35 -27.79 -8.43 -3.52
C HIS A 35 -28.49 -7.24 -4.16
N GLY A 36 -28.05 -6.91 -5.38
CA GLY A 36 -28.63 -5.87 -6.20
C GLY A 36 -30.15 -6.02 -6.31
N ARG A 37 -30.88 -5.28 -5.48
CA ARG A 37 -32.27 -5.00 -5.78
C ARG A 37 -32.29 -4.37 -7.17
N LYS A 38 -32.94 -5.05 -8.13
CA LYS A 38 -33.25 -4.53 -9.46
C LYS A 38 -33.98 -3.20 -9.28
N GLY A 39 -33.22 -2.13 -9.14
CA GLY A 39 -33.75 -0.77 -8.96
C GLY A 39 -34.33 -0.30 -10.26
N VAL A 40 -35.59 -0.04 -10.23
CA VAL A 40 -36.47 0.40 -11.29
C VAL A 40 -35.90 1.59 -12.07
N VAL A 41 -35.37 1.34 -13.25
CA VAL A 41 -35.11 2.32 -14.29
C VAL A 41 -36.46 2.49 -15.07
N LYS A 42 -37.34 3.34 -14.60
CA LYS A 42 -38.58 3.66 -15.33
C LYS A 42 -38.32 4.77 -16.36
N ARG A 43 -38.64 4.51 -17.64
CA ARG A 43 -38.57 5.33 -18.85
C ARG A 43 -37.16 5.62 -19.41
N HIS A 44 -36.92 5.15 -20.62
CA HIS A 44 -35.74 4.98 -21.43
C HIS A 44 -34.89 3.74 -21.06
N SER A 45 -35.49 2.76 -20.38
CA SER A 45 -34.85 1.53 -19.92
C SER A 45 -34.17 0.76 -21.07
N LYS A 46 -34.75 0.74 -22.25
CA LYS A 46 -34.26 -0.06 -23.37
C LYS A 46 -32.92 0.44 -23.91
N VAL A 47 -32.75 1.77 -24.10
CA VAL A 47 -31.49 2.33 -24.59
C VAL A 47 -30.36 2.21 -23.55
N LEU A 48 -30.67 2.39 -22.28
CA LEU A 48 -29.67 2.15 -21.22
C LEU A 48 -29.27 0.68 -21.12
N GLU A 49 -30.23 -0.24 -21.27
CA GLU A 49 -29.94 -1.67 -21.33
C GLU A 49 -29.06 -2.03 -22.52
N ASP A 50 -29.29 -1.41 -23.69
CA ASP A 50 -28.43 -1.56 -24.87
C ASP A 50 -27.00 -1.07 -24.58
N ILE A 51 -26.84 0.07 -23.92
CA ILE A 51 -25.54 0.62 -23.52
C ILE A 51 -24.83 -0.29 -22.52
N PHE A 52 -25.53 -0.81 -21.52
CA PHE A 52 -24.95 -1.75 -20.55
C PHE A 52 -24.53 -3.07 -21.23
N SER A 53 -25.36 -3.59 -22.14
CA SER A 53 -25.05 -4.79 -22.91
C SER A 53 -23.86 -4.57 -23.84
N LEU A 54 -23.76 -3.39 -24.47
CA LEU A 54 -22.59 -3.00 -25.25
C LEU A 54 -21.33 -2.99 -24.38
N SER A 55 -21.37 -2.34 -23.20
CA SER A 55 -20.23 -2.27 -22.30
C SER A 55 -19.83 -3.66 -21.76
N ASP A 56 -20.80 -4.53 -21.48
CA ASP A 56 -20.53 -5.92 -21.10
C ASP A 56 -19.84 -6.69 -22.23
N SER A 57 -20.32 -6.51 -23.47
CA SER A 57 -19.73 -7.15 -24.67
C SER A 57 -18.31 -6.65 -24.95
N VAL A 58 -18.08 -5.34 -24.90
CA VAL A 58 -16.75 -4.75 -25.14
C VAL A 58 -15.77 -5.21 -24.08
N HIS A 59 -16.15 -5.16 -22.80
CA HIS A 59 -15.29 -5.59 -21.70
C HIS A 59 -15.03 -7.10 -21.70
N GLY A 60 -15.93 -7.91 -22.21
CA GLY A 60 -15.77 -9.36 -22.32
C GLY A 60 -14.72 -9.82 -23.33
N LYS A 61 -14.22 -8.92 -24.18
CA LYS A 61 -13.19 -9.19 -25.17
C LYS A 61 -11.79 -9.07 -24.56
N GLN A 62 -10.80 -9.67 -25.21
CA GLN A 62 -9.39 -9.59 -24.83
C GLN A 62 -8.69 -8.53 -25.68
N TRP A 63 -8.71 -7.28 -25.18
CA TRP A 63 -8.15 -6.16 -25.92
C TRP A 63 -6.64 -6.04 -25.77
N HIS A 64 -6.00 -5.83 -26.93
CA HIS A 64 -4.63 -5.37 -27.04
C HIS A 64 -4.57 -4.30 -28.12
N TYR A 65 -3.98 -3.16 -27.86
CA TYR A 65 -3.72 -2.16 -28.89
C TYR A 65 -2.39 -1.47 -28.69
N LYS A 66 -1.81 -1.02 -29.79
CA LYS A 66 -0.66 -0.13 -29.81
C LYS A 66 -1.03 1.15 -30.53
N GLY A 67 -0.34 2.22 -30.15
CA GLY A 67 -0.58 3.52 -30.75
C GLY A 67 0.48 4.53 -30.36
N GLU A 68 0.33 5.72 -30.90
CA GLU A 68 1.11 6.89 -30.56
C GLU A 68 0.23 7.85 -29.76
N TYR A 69 0.82 8.50 -28.78
CA TYR A 69 0.12 9.51 -28.00
C TYR A 69 0.84 10.84 -27.99
N TYR A 70 0.06 11.89 -27.81
CA TYR A 70 0.50 13.22 -27.46
C TYR A 70 -0.18 13.66 -26.18
N TYR A 71 0.60 14.18 -25.27
CA TYR A 71 0.15 14.77 -24.01
C TYR A 71 0.64 16.21 -23.90
N ARG A 72 -0.22 17.09 -23.40
CA ARG A 72 0.14 18.45 -22.98
C ARG A 72 -0.54 18.77 -21.66
N GLY A 73 0.24 19.11 -20.64
CA GLY A 73 -0.22 19.51 -19.34
C GLY A 73 0.28 20.87 -18.93
N ALA A 74 -0.62 21.74 -18.51
CA ALA A 74 -0.33 23.04 -17.91
C ALA A 74 -0.76 23.05 -16.44
N LEU A 75 0.11 23.54 -15.56
CA LEU A 75 -0.11 23.63 -14.14
C LEU A 75 0.23 25.03 -13.66
N ASP A 76 -0.65 25.63 -12.87
CA ASP A 76 -0.50 26.97 -12.30
C ASP A 76 -0.67 26.92 -10.77
N LEU A 77 0.35 27.40 -10.05
CA LEU A 77 0.36 27.50 -8.59
C LEU A 77 -0.23 28.84 -8.14
N LYS A 78 -1.50 28.85 -7.75
CA LYS A 78 -2.24 30.05 -7.32
C LYS A 78 -1.86 30.51 -5.90
N LYS A 79 -1.67 29.56 -4.98
CA LYS A 79 -1.30 29.84 -3.59
C LYS A 79 -0.22 28.87 -3.14
N LYS A 80 0.80 29.40 -2.44
CA LYS A 80 1.89 28.58 -1.89
C LYS A 80 2.15 28.91 -0.41
N ASN A 81 2.63 27.92 0.32
CA ASN A 81 3.13 28.03 1.67
C ASN A 81 4.47 27.26 1.82
N VAL A 82 4.99 27.15 3.03
CA VAL A 82 6.28 26.49 3.30
C VAL A 82 6.29 25.00 2.88
N ILE A 83 5.15 24.33 2.89
CA ILE A 83 5.04 22.89 2.54
C ILE A 83 5.33 22.64 1.06
N ILE A 84 5.34 23.68 0.21
CA ILE A 84 5.81 23.56 -1.19
C ILE A 84 7.22 22.98 -1.29
N LEU A 85 8.02 23.08 -0.22
CA LEU A 85 9.38 22.54 -0.15
C LEU A 85 9.41 21.01 -0.18
N SER A 86 8.31 20.34 0.15
CA SER A 86 8.16 18.88 0.04
C SER A 86 7.76 18.43 -1.37
N THR A 87 7.47 19.34 -2.30
CA THR A 87 7.06 18.98 -3.66
C THR A 87 8.26 18.74 -4.59
N PRO A 88 8.12 17.86 -5.60
CA PRO A 88 9.21 17.55 -6.53
C PRO A 88 9.84 18.76 -7.24
N ASN A 89 9.04 19.77 -7.59
CA ASN A 89 9.51 20.97 -8.29
C ASN A 89 9.82 22.14 -7.34
N ARG A 90 10.18 21.87 -6.08
CA ARG A 90 10.46 22.89 -5.07
C ARG A 90 11.42 23.99 -5.53
N ARG A 91 12.52 23.63 -6.22
CA ARG A 91 13.50 24.59 -6.72
C ARG A 91 12.91 25.61 -7.69
N PHE A 92 12.02 25.15 -8.58
CA PHE A 92 11.30 26.02 -9.50
C PHE A 92 10.38 26.99 -8.75
N TYR A 93 9.58 26.48 -7.82
CA TYR A 93 8.64 27.28 -7.03
C TYR A 93 9.35 28.24 -6.07
N MET A 94 10.48 27.84 -5.50
CA MET A 94 11.30 28.72 -4.65
C MET A 94 11.90 29.90 -5.42
N LYS A 95 12.28 29.70 -6.68
CA LYS A 95 12.80 30.76 -7.58
C LYS A 95 11.69 31.65 -8.17
N GLY A 96 10.46 31.58 -7.63
CA GLY A 96 9.36 32.44 -8.06
C GLY A 96 8.56 31.87 -9.25
N GLY A 97 8.88 30.68 -9.74
CA GLY A 97 8.10 30.01 -10.78
C GLY A 97 6.69 29.67 -10.29
N ARG A 98 5.70 29.80 -11.15
CA ARG A 98 4.29 29.48 -10.85
C ARG A 98 3.65 28.61 -11.91
N GLU A 99 3.97 28.81 -13.17
CA GLU A 99 3.35 28.12 -14.31
C GLU A 99 4.31 27.10 -14.90
N LEU A 100 3.85 25.87 -15.00
CA LEU A 100 4.54 24.75 -15.65
C LEU A 100 3.78 24.35 -16.89
N LEU A 101 4.50 24.03 -17.95
CA LEU A 101 3.95 23.45 -19.17
C LEU A 101 4.86 22.31 -19.62
N THR A 102 4.26 21.16 -19.94
CA THR A 102 4.97 19.97 -20.42
C THR A 102 4.21 19.38 -21.58
N GLU A 103 4.94 18.98 -22.63
CA GLU A 103 4.41 18.23 -23.76
C GLU A 103 5.23 16.94 -23.91
N ASP A 104 4.53 15.83 -24.11
CA ASP A 104 5.12 14.52 -24.35
C ASP A 104 4.53 13.89 -25.61
N MET A 105 5.38 13.20 -26.35
CA MET A 105 5.01 12.33 -27.45
C MET A 105 5.68 10.97 -27.26
N GLY A 106 4.91 9.93 -27.51
CA GLY A 106 5.43 8.58 -27.30
C GLY A 106 4.47 7.50 -27.78
N ASP A 107 4.80 6.30 -27.42
CA ASP A 107 3.99 5.12 -27.72
C ASP A 107 3.13 4.74 -26.53
N VAL A 108 1.96 4.18 -26.83
CA VAL A 108 1.11 3.50 -25.87
C VAL A 108 0.92 2.05 -26.30
N ASP A 109 0.98 1.15 -25.35
CA ASP A 109 0.70 -0.27 -25.48
C ASP A 109 -0.27 -0.66 -24.36
N TYR A 110 -1.46 -1.12 -24.73
CA TYR A 110 -2.52 -1.49 -23.79
C TYR A 110 -2.77 -2.99 -23.82
N HIS A 111 -2.83 -3.56 -22.65
CA HIS A 111 -3.25 -4.94 -22.42
C HIS A 111 -4.39 -4.98 -21.40
N GLN A 112 -5.45 -5.67 -21.72
CA GLN A 112 -6.55 -5.88 -20.79
C GLN A 112 -6.13 -6.83 -19.64
N PRO A 113 -6.59 -6.63 -18.40
CA PRO A 113 -7.38 -5.50 -17.92
C PRO A 113 -6.50 -4.33 -17.45
N ASN A 114 -6.82 -3.12 -17.89
CA ASN A 114 -6.32 -1.84 -17.37
C ASN A 114 -4.80 -1.64 -17.32
N LEU A 115 -4.03 -2.35 -18.14
CA LEU A 115 -2.59 -2.13 -18.22
C LEU A 115 -2.24 -1.20 -19.36
N PHE A 116 -1.98 0.07 -19.06
CA PHE A 116 -1.53 1.10 -19.98
C PHE A 116 -0.01 1.29 -19.85
N ILE A 117 0.73 0.87 -20.85
CA ILE A 117 2.19 1.05 -20.90
C ILE A 117 2.47 2.23 -21.82
N ARG A 118 3.13 3.26 -21.33
CA ARG A 118 3.52 4.44 -22.12
C ARG A 118 5.01 4.60 -22.15
N LYS A 119 5.54 4.77 -23.36
CA LYS A 119 6.95 5.03 -23.60
C LYS A 119 7.10 6.44 -24.17
N VAL A 120 7.65 7.35 -23.36
CA VAL A 120 7.94 8.70 -23.81
C VAL A 120 9.12 8.66 -24.79
N ARG A 121 8.94 9.17 -25.98
CA ARG A 121 10.00 9.30 -27.00
C ARG A 121 10.56 10.70 -27.07
N ARG A 122 9.69 11.70 -26.98
CA ARG A 122 10.02 13.11 -27.06
C ARG A 122 9.35 13.86 -25.94
N ASN A 123 10.08 14.74 -25.33
CA ASN A 123 9.56 15.62 -24.29
C ASN A 123 10.03 17.06 -24.56
N TYR A 124 9.15 18.00 -24.34
CA TYR A 124 9.48 19.41 -24.32
C TYR A 124 8.65 20.13 -23.27
N GLY A 125 9.27 20.99 -22.48
CA GLY A 125 8.56 21.65 -21.41
C GLY A 125 9.28 22.90 -20.89
N ALA A 126 8.58 23.68 -20.08
CA ALA A 126 9.09 24.87 -19.41
C ALA A 126 10.14 24.55 -18.33
N VAL A 127 10.13 23.33 -17.79
CA VAL A 127 11.06 22.83 -16.76
C VAL A 127 11.80 21.59 -17.29
N GLU A 128 13.02 21.39 -16.83
CA GLU A 128 13.83 20.22 -17.17
C GLU A 128 13.48 19.03 -16.27
N GLY A 129 13.38 17.87 -16.90
CA GLY A 129 13.16 16.60 -16.22
C GLY A 129 11.71 16.14 -16.21
N TYR A 130 11.56 14.83 -15.99
CA TYR A 130 10.26 14.16 -15.83
C TYR A 130 9.82 14.36 -14.37
N ASP A 131 8.65 14.94 -14.19
CA ASP A 131 8.11 15.23 -12.86
C ASP A 131 7.18 14.11 -12.37
N VAL A 132 7.26 13.78 -11.08
CA VAL A 132 6.33 12.85 -10.42
C VAL A 132 4.88 13.33 -10.55
N ALA A 133 4.63 14.63 -10.47
CA ALA A 133 3.30 15.21 -10.70
C ALA A 133 2.77 14.93 -12.12
N HIS A 134 3.66 14.86 -13.11
CA HIS A 134 3.32 14.50 -14.48
C HIS A 134 2.82 13.05 -14.56
N GLY A 135 3.53 12.09 -13.94
CA GLY A 135 3.10 10.69 -13.86
C GLY A 135 1.71 10.56 -13.24
N TYR A 136 1.48 11.28 -12.16
CA TYR A 136 0.19 11.29 -11.45
C TYR A 136 -0.97 11.85 -12.30
N ILE A 137 -0.71 12.90 -13.10
CA ILE A 137 -1.73 13.45 -14.03
C ILE A 137 -1.97 12.48 -15.19
N MET A 138 -0.92 11.77 -15.65
CA MET A 138 -1.05 10.79 -16.73
C MET A 138 -1.97 9.63 -16.37
N ASP A 139 -2.11 9.28 -15.10
CA ASP A 139 -3.03 8.23 -14.65
C ASP A 139 -4.50 8.56 -14.92
N PHE A 140 -4.86 9.84 -15.00
CA PHE A 140 -6.20 10.27 -15.42
C PHE A 140 -6.51 9.90 -16.88
N PHE A 141 -5.50 9.63 -17.70
CA PHE A 141 -5.67 9.20 -19.08
C PHE A 141 -5.62 7.67 -19.27
N ASN A 142 -5.62 6.91 -18.16
CA ASN A 142 -5.84 5.46 -18.17
C ASN A 142 -7.35 5.16 -18.24
N ILE A 143 -7.97 5.49 -19.39
CA ILE A 143 -9.43 5.52 -19.53
C ILE A 143 -9.93 4.24 -20.19
N ASP A 144 -10.84 3.54 -19.51
CA ASP A 144 -11.68 2.47 -20.04
C ASP A 144 -13.15 2.72 -19.64
N ILE A 145 -13.93 3.33 -20.53
CA ILE A 145 -15.33 3.65 -20.22
C ILE A 145 -16.23 2.41 -20.14
N HIS A 146 -15.83 1.31 -20.77
CA HIS A 146 -16.56 0.04 -20.82
C HIS A 146 -16.13 -0.92 -19.71
N GLY A 147 -15.02 -0.65 -19.03
CA GLY A 147 -14.53 -1.40 -17.91
C GLY A 147 -15.34 -1.17 -16.61
N PRO A 148 -15.04 -1.90 -15.54
CA PRO A 148 -15.66 -1.66 -14.23
C PRO A 148 -15.30 -0.28 -13.67
N TYR A 149 -14.17 0.27 -14.08
CA TYR A 149 -13.66 1.58 -13.66
C TYR A 149 -13.40 2.47 -14.88
N LEU A 150 -13.67 3.78 -14.73
CA LEU A 150 -13.37 4.79 -15.77
C LEU A 150 -11.87 5.09 -15.86
N LEU A 151 -11.21 5.18 -14.71
CA LEU A 151 -9.79 5.54 -14.60
C LEU A 151 -9.06 4.45 -13.82
N GLY A 152 -8.23 3.68 -14.53
CA GLY A 152 -7.47 2.61 -13.90
C GLY A 152 -8.36 1.66 -13.09
N ASP A 153 -8.24 1.70 -11.76
CA ASP A 153 -9.03 0.90 -10.82
C ASP A 153 -9.80 1.75 -9.78
N HIS A 154 -9.99 3.05 -10.05
CA HIS A 154 -10.38 3.99 -9.00
C HIS A 154 -11.81 4.50 -9.09
N ILE A 155 -12.32 4.84 -10.27
CA ILE A 155 -13.62 5.50 -10.44
C ILE A 155 -14.58 4.57 -11.16
N LEU A 156 -15.70 4.25 -10.51
CA LEU A 156 -16.68 3.33 -11.08
C LEU A 156 -17.33 3.88 -12.35
N SER A 157 -17.25 3.10 -13.44
CA SER A 157 -17.87 3.47 -14.69
C SER A 157 -19.40 3.49 -14.58
N PRO A 158 -20.07 4.60 -14.96
CA PRO A 158 -21.53 4.67 -15.01
C PRO A 158 -22.12 3.84 -16.17
N LEU A 159 -21.30 3.38 -17.10
CA LEU A 159 -21.73 2.60 -18.27
C LEU A 159 -21.76 1.09 -18.01
N ARG A 160 -21.34 0.64 -16.81
CA ARG A 160 -21.36 -0.78 -16.42
C ARG A 160 -22.64 -1.13 -15.64
N ARG A 161 -23.29 -2.23 -16.04
CA ARG A 161 -24.48 -2.77 -15.39
C ARG A 161 -24.29 -2.98 -13.88
N GLY A 162 -23.17 -3.54 -13.47
CA GLY A 162 -22.84 -3.77 -12.06
C GLY A 162 -22.74 -2.50 -11.22
N ASN A 163 -22.43 -1.37 -11.84
CA ASN A 163 -22.28 -0.07 -11.17
C ASN A 163 -23.54 0.79 -11.24
N ALA A 164 -24.54 0.39 -12.05
CA ALA A 164 -25.76 1.18 -12.29
C ALA A 164 -26.55 1.48 -11.01
N TYR A 165 -26.43 0.62 -9.98
CA TYR A 165 -27.03 0.83 -8.67
C TYR A 165 -26.60 2.16 -8.02
N TRP A 166 -25.37 2.61 -8.26
CA TRP A 166 -24.78 3.80 -7.64
C TRP A 166 -25.15 5.10 -8.33
N TYR A 167 -25.80 5.04 -9.52
CA TYR A 167 -26.11 6.19 -10.35
C TYR A 167 -27.61 6.37 -10.57
N LYS A 168 -28.00 7.62 -10.82
CA LYS A 168 -29.31 8.01 -11.34
C LYS A 168 -29.11 8.52 -12.76
N TYR A 169 -29.88 8.01 -13.71
CA TYR A 169 -29.81 8.40 -15.11
C TYR A 169 -31.03 9.20 -15.52
N ARG A 170 -30.83 10.17 -16.41
CA ARG A 170 -31.87 10.96 -17.06
C ARG A 170 -31.51 11.09 -18.52
N CYS A 171 -32.45 10.84 -19.41
CA CYS A 171 -32.35 11.19 -20.83
C CYS A 171 -32.66 12.69 -20.96
N ASP A 172 -31.69 13.44 -21.43
CA ASP A 172 -31.80 14.90 -21.57
C ASP A 172 -32.42 15.30 -22.92
N SER A 173 -32.00 14.64 -24.01
CA SER A 173 -32.54 14.90 -25.35
C SER A 173 -32.22 13.74 -26.32
N VAL A 174 -33.01 13.71 -27.39
CA VAL A 174 -32.81 12.81 -28.54
C VAL A 174 -32.77 13.66 -29.81
N LYS A 175 -31.72 13.57 -30.58
CA LYS A 175 -31.52 14.30 -31.85
C LYS A 175 -31.12 13.32 -32.94
N GLY A 176 -32.08 12.90 -33.79
CA GLY A 176 -31.82 11.84 -34.78
C GLY A 176 -31.40 10.52 -34.12
N SER A 177 -30.27 9.99 -34.53
CA SER A 177 -29.67 8.78 -33.90
C SER A 177 -29.01 9.04 -32.54
N MET A 178 -28.70 10.29 -32.23
CA MET A 178 -28.00 10.68 -31.02
C MET A 178 -28.91 10.79 -29.81
N VAL A 179 -28.54 10.14 -28.71
CA VAL A 179 -29.22 10.24 -27.42
C VAL A 179 -28.26 10.76 -26.37
N TYR A 180 -28.67 11.77 -25.64
CA TYR A 180 -27.88 12.41 -24.60
C TYR A 180 -28.43 12.04 -23.24
N PHE A 181 -27.57 11.54 -22.38
CA PHE A 181 -27.89 11.17 -21.02
C PHE A 181 -27.05 11.95 -20.02
N SER A 182 -27.68 12.37 -18.93
CA SER A 182 -26.95 12.76 -17.72
C SER A 182 -27.03 11.66 -16.67
N PHE A 183 -25.98 11.55 -15.91
CA PHE A 183 -25.91 10.65 -14.77
C PHE A 183 -25.44 11.41 -13.52
N LYS A 184 -26.02 11.06 -12.38
CA LYS A 184 -25.66 11.63 -11.07
C LYS A 184 -25.43 10.51 -10.08
N ARG A 185 -24.39 10.64 -9.29
CA ARG A 185 -24.13 9.72 -8.17
C ARG A 185 -25.26 9.79 -7.14
N LYS A 186 -25.70 8.65 -6.64
CA LYS A 186 -26.69 8.55 -5.55
C LYS A 186 -26.10 8.88 -4.18
N ARG A 187 -24.78 8.71 -4.05
CA ARG A 187 -24.01 8.99 -2.84
C ARG A 187 -22.82 9.86 -3.19
N ARG A 188 -22.43 10.73 -2.28
CA ARG A 188 -21.21 11.53 -2.43
C ARG A 188 -20.00 10.71 -2.02
N ASN A 189 -19.33 10.10 -2.97
CA ASN A 189 -18.15 9.31 -2.75
C ASN A 189 -17.08 9.65 -3.79
N MET A 190 -15.81 9.49 -3.45
CA MET A 190 -14.69 9.83 -4.36
C MET A 190 -14.58 8.87 -5.55
N GLN A 191 -15.13 7.67 -5.44
CA GLN A 191 -15.14 6.69 -6.53
C GLN A 191 -16.34 6.85 -7.46
N LEU A 192 -17.22 7.81 -7.20
CA LEU A 192 -18.40 8.11 -8.00
C LEU A 192 -18.30 9.52 -8.59
N VAL A 193 -18.79 9.67 -9.81
CA VAL A 193 -18.75 10.91 -10.58
C VAL A 193 -20.14 11.32 -11.05
N ASP A 194 -20.30 12.59 -11.33
CA ASP A 194 -21.47 13.15 -12.01
C ASP A 194 -21.09 13.52 -13.45
N GLY A 195 -22.00 13.43 -14.40
CA GLY A 195 -21.65 13.78 -15.76
C GLY A 195 -22.74 13.53 -16.78
N HIS A 196 -22.33 13.50 -18.03
CA HIS A 196 -23.21 13.23 -19.17
C HIS A 196 -22.44 12.46 -20.25
N PHE A 197 -23.17 11.74 -21.08
CA PHE A 197 -22.61 11.04 -22.25
C PHE A 197 -23.57 11.11 -23.44
N ALA A 198 -23.01 10.96 -24.62
CA ALA A 198 -23.73 10.89 -25.88
C ALA A 198 -23.59 9.49 -26.49
N TYR A 199 -24.72 8.92 -26.91
CA TYR A 199 -24.80 7.59 -27.51
C TYR A 199 -25.42 7.66 -28.90
N ASP A 200 -24.78 7.07 -29.89
CA ASP A 200 -25.30 6.93 -31.26
C ASP A 200 -26.01 5.57 -31.39
N LYS A 201 -27.35 5.61 -31.49
CA LYS A 201 -28.17 4.41 -31.65
C LYS A 201 -27.94 3.70 -32.98
N ALA A 202 -27.65 4.45 -34.04
CA ALA A 202 -27.49 3.87 -35.40
C ALA A 202 -26.16 3.09 -35.51
N ARG A 203 -25.13 3.59 -34.85
CA ARG A 203 -23.79 2.98 -34.87
C ARG A 203 -23.47 2.15 -33.64
N HIS A 204 -24.38 2.12 -32.63
CA HIS A 204 -24.24 1.36 -31.38
C HIS A 204 -22.93 1.62 -30.63
N TYR A 205 -22.61 2.88 -30.31
CA TYR A 205 -21.47 3.23 -29.49
C TYR A 205 -21.64 4.56 -28.75
N VAL A 206 -20.89 4.76 -27.67
CA VAL A 206 -20.80 6.02 -26.93
C VAL A 206 -19.79 6.91 -27.63
N THR A 207 -20.22 8.08 -28.10
CA THR A 207 -19.38 9.01 -28.87
C THR A 207 -18.51 9.89 -27.98
N SER A 208 -19.05 10.25 -26.81
CA SER A 208 -18.34 11.07 -25.83
C SER A 208 -18.92 10.88 -24.44
N ILE A 209 -18.08 11.10 -23.44
CA ILE A 209 -18.48 11.17 -22.03
C ILE A 209 -17.74 12.30 -21.34
N THR A 210 -18.47 13.08 -20.53
CA THR A 210 -17.89 14.08 -19.64
C THR A 210 -18.27 13.72 -18.21
N PHE A 211 -17.27 13.71 -17.33
CA PHE A 211 -17.49 13.38 -15.93
C PHE A 211 -16.66 14.25 -15.00
N SER A 212 -17.21 14.54 -13.84
CA SER A 212 -16.62 15.40 -12.82
C SER A 212 -16.68 14.70 -11.47
N GLY A 213 -15.59 14.80 -10.73
CA GLY A 213 -15.49 14.19 -9.42
C GLY A 213 -14.37 14.77 -8.59
N ARG A 214 -14.06 14.04 -7.53
CA ARG A 214 -12.89 14.27 -6.71
C ARG A 214 -12.21 12.93 -6.47
N TYR A 215 -10.93 12.87 -6.75
CA TYR A 215 -10.11 11.71 -6.48
C TYR A 215 -8.85 12.17 -5.74
N ASN A 216 -8.63 11.62 -4.56
CA ASN A 216 -7.61 12.11 -3.62
C ASN A 216 -7.76 13.64 -3.40
N PHE A 217 -6.66 14.40 -3.50
CA PHE A 217 -6.65 15.87 -3.37
C PHE A 217 -7.11 16.60 -4.65
N VAL A 218 -7.41 15.86 -5.74
CA VAL A 218 -7.73 16.42 -7.05
C VAL A 218 -9.23 16.49 -7.27
N SER A 219 -9.76 17.70 -7.45
CA SER A 219 -11.12 17.92 -8.01
C SER A 219 -10.96 18.10 -9.51
N PHE A 220 -11.71 17.37 -10.32
CA PHE A 220 -11.49 17.33 -11.75
C PHE A 220 -12.77 17.28 -12.56
N THR A 221 -12.67 17.71 -13.82
CA THR A 221 -13.64 17.48 -14.89
C THR A 221 -12.86 16.97 -16.10
N GLU A 222 -13.31 15.86 -16.63
CA GLU A 222 -12.70 15.21 -17.78
C GLU A 222 -13.72 14.97 -18.87
N THR A 223 -13.35 15.30 -20.11
CA THR A 223 -14.14 15.05 -21.32
C THR A 223 -13.37 14.13 -22.23
N VAL A 224 -13.99 13.01 -22.55
CA VAL A 224 -13.42 11.95 -23.40
C VAL A 224 -14.23 11.88 -24.68
N THR A 225 -13.52 11.87 -25.82
CA THR A 225 -14.08 11.64 -27.14
C THR A 225 -13.58 10.29 -27.65
N MET A 226 -14.51 9.45 -28.09
CA MET A 226 -14.22 8.12 -28.61
C MET A 226 -13.90 8.20 -30.12
N GLY A 227 -13.26 7.16 -30.64
CA GLY A 227 -13.07 7.00 -32.08
C GLY A 227 -14.41 6.92 -32.83
N ASN A 228 -14.40 7.06 -34.14
CA ASN A 228 -15.62 7.14 -34.95
C ASN A 228 -15.82 5.96 -35.91
N SER A 229 -14.85 5.07 -36.04
CA SER A 229 -14.87 3.96 -37.01
C SER A 229 -14.21 2.69 -36.46
N GLY A 230 -14.56 1.56 -36.99
CA GLY A 230 -13.94 0.26 -36.69
C GLY A 230 -13.91 -0.06 -35.18
N MET A 231 -12.80 -0.58 -34.71
CA MET A 231 -12.55 -0.90 -33.30
C MET A 231 -12.26 0.34 -32.44
N GLU A 232 -11.77 1.42 -33.09
CA GLU A 232 -11.43 2.67 -32.38
C GLU A 232 -12.65 3.31 -31.70
N ARG A 233 -13.88 3.05 -32.19
CA ARG A 233 -15.12 3.57 -31.58
C ARG A 233 -15.33 3.17 -30.12
N TYR A 234 -14.63 2.16 -29.65
CA TYR A 234 -14.70 1.71 -28.25
C TYR A 234 -13.61 2.29 -27.36
N TRP A 235 -12.68 3.05 -27.93
CA TRP A 235 -11.51 3.57 -27.22
C TRP A 235 -11.33 5.09 -27.39
N PRO A 236 -10.74 5.79 -26.42
CA PRO A 236 -10.55 7.23 -26.45
C PRO A 236 -9.55 7.65 -27.55
N VAL A 237 -9.92 8.61 -28.38
CA VAL A 237 -8.98 9.29 -29.31
C VAL A 237 -8.54 10.64 -28.77
N LYS A 238 -9.34 11.25 -27.89
CA LYS A 238 -9.01 12.52 -27.25
C LYS A 238 -9.61 12.58 -25.85
N ALA A 239 -8.81 13.05 -24.89
CA ALA A 239 -9.28 13.38 -23.56
C ALA A 239 -8.78 14.78 -23.15
N SER A 240 -9.62 15.51 -22.43
CA SER A 240 -9.30 16.84 -21.91
C SER A 240 -9.67 16.89 -20.45
N LEU A 241 -8.69 17.17 -19.61
CA LEU A 241 -8.78 17.23 -18.17
C LEU A 241 -8.62 18.68 -17.68
N SER A 242 -9.53 19.14 -16.85
CA SER A 242 -9.37 20.35 -16.06
C SER A 242 -9.39 19.96 -14.60
N PHE A 243 -8.41 20.41 -13.83
CA PHE A 243 -8.27 19.97 -12.45
C PHE A 243 -7.82 21.08 -11.52
N LYS A 244 -8.19 20.88 -10.24
CA LYS A 244 -7.74 21.69 -9.10
C LYS A 244 -7.19 20.73 -8.07
N TYR A 245 -5.93 20.95 -7.70
CA TYR A 245 -5.22 20.17 -6.69
C TYR A 245 -4.93 21.04 -5.48
N TRP A 246 -5.42 20.64 -4.32
CA TRP A 246 -5.17 21.32 -3.08
C TRP A 246 -4.31 20.44 -2.19
N TYR A 247 -3.14 20.95 -1.81
CA TYR A 247 -2.17 20.22 -1.01
C TYR A 247 -1.66 21.06 0.15
N TYR A 248 -2.15 20.79 1.35
CA TYR A 248 -1.75 21.46 2.60
C TYR A 248 -1.69 23.00 2.50
N GLY A 249 -2.70 23.62 1.91
CA GLY A 249 -2.78 25.07 1.72
C GLY A 249 -2.10 25.59 0.45
N ASN A 250 -1.46 24.72 -0.35
CA ASN A 250 -1.04 25.04 -1.70
C ASN A 250 -2.20 24.80 -2.67
N ASP A 251 -2.51 25.75 -3.55
CA ASP A 251 -3.59 25.67 -4.55
C ASP A 251 -2.99 25.60 -5.95
N PHE A 252 -3.09 24.45 -6.57
CA PHE A 252 -2.69 24.21 -7.96
C PHE A 252 -3.92 24.10 -8.84
N ARG A 253 -3.87 24.68 -10.02
CA ARG A 253 -4.88 24.51 -11.08
C ARG A 253 -4.21 24.14 -12.37
N GLY A 254 -4.83 23.26 -13.13
CA GLY A 254 -4.24 22.83 -14.37
C GLY A 254 -5.25 22.32 -15.37
N ASN A 255 -4.78 22.27 -16.61
CA ASN A 255 -5.47 21.65 -17.72
C ASN A 255 -4.51 20.72 -18.42
N ALA A 256 -5.02 19.57 -18.85
CA ALA A 256 -4.24 18.65 -19.63
C ALA A 256 -5.05 18.15 -20.84
N THR A 257 -4.38 17.88 -21.95
CA THR A 257 -4.97 17.32 -23.15
C THR A 257 -4.15 16.11 -23.56
N TYR A 258 -4.84 15.04 -23.87
CA TYR A 258 -4.29 13.80 -24.35
C TYR A 258 -4.95 13.44 -25.67
N THR A 259 -4.17 13.07 -26.67
CA THR A 259 -4.67 12.51 -27.93
C THR A 259 -3.94 11.23 -28.26
N GLN A 260 -4.64 10.28 -28.85
CA GLN A 260 -4.11 8.96 -29.17
C GLN A 260 -4.49 8.58 -30.58
N ARG A 261 -3.55 8.01 -31.31
CA ARG A 261 -3.71 7.43 -32.64
C ARG A 261 -3.37 5.94 -32.57
N TYR A 262 -4.31 5.09 -32.93
CA TYR A 262 -4.12 3.65 -32.90
C TYR A 262 -3.35 3.20 -34.16
N THR A 263 -2.39 2.30 -33.97
CA THR A 263 -1.63 1.68 -35.07
C THR A 263 -2.04 0.22 -35.28
N THR A 264 -2.32 -0.49 -34.18
CA THR A 264 -2.84 -1.86 -34.20
C THR A 264 -3.88 -2.04 -33.12
N MET A 265 -4.91 -2.80 -33.42
CA MET A 265 -5.97 -3.15 -32.45
C MET A 265 -6.39 -4.61 -32.66
N ASP A 266 -6.51 -5.34 -31.58
CA ASP A 266 -6.97 -6.72 -31.54
C ASP A 266 -7.94 -6.90 -30.34
N ASP A 267 -9.09 -7.49 -30.58
CA ASP A 267 -10.13 -7.71 -29.56
C ASP A 267 -10.26 -9.20 -29.14
N ALA A 268 -9.38 -10.04 -29.69
CA ALA A 268 -9.28 -11.47 -29.40
C ALA A 268 -7.84 -11.90 -29.09
N TYR A 269 -7.03 -10.97 -28.57
CA TYR A 269 -5.63 -11.19 -28.29
C TYR A 269 -5.42 -12.38 -27.35
N LYS A 270 -4.68 -13.38 -27.80
CA LYS A 270 -4.25 -14.50 -26.99
C LYS A 270 -2.78 -14.29 -26.61
N ASP A 271 -2.54 -14.09 -25.34
CA ASP A 271 -1.19 -14.09 -24.84
C ASP A 271 -0.62 -15.51 -24.97
N SER A 272 0.49 -15.66 -25.70
CA SER A 272 1.16 -16.94 -25.92
C SER A 272 2.06 -17.35 -24.73
N THR A 273 2.11 -16.53 -23.69
CA THR A 273 2.95 -16.76 -22.53
C THR A 273 2.25 -17.61 -21.48
N ASP A 274 3.05 -18.23 -20.59
CA ASP A 274 2.57 -18.87 -19.37
C ASP A 274 1.56 -17.93 -18.68
N ASN A 275 0.41 -18.45 -18.29
CA ASN A 275 -0.68 -17.68 -17.67
C ASN A 275 -0.25 -16.85 -16.46
N HIS A 276 0.88 -17.17 -15.83
CA HIS A 276 1.41 -16.49 -14.66
C HIS A 276 2.59 -15.57 -14.92
N ASP A 277 3.26 -15.67 -16.08
CA ASP A 277 4.33 -14.73 -16.48
C ASP A 277 3.74 -13.54 -17.22
N LEU A 278 3.53 -12.47 -16.51
CA LEU A 278 2.99 -11.22 -17.03
C LEU A 278 4.08 -10.31 -17.62
N THR A 279 5.30 -10.80 -17.84
CA THR A 279 6.43 -9.97 -18.30
C THR A 279 6.13 -9.27 -19.61
N ALA A 280 5.47 -9.93 -20.55
CA ALA A 280 5.07 -9.30 -21.81
C ALA A 280 4.05 -8.17 -21.60
N ARG A 281 3.17 -8.30 -20.61
CA ARG A 281 2.18 -7.28 -20.23
C ARG A 281 2.81 -6.13 -19.43
N TYR A 282 3.78 -6.45 -18.56
CA TYR A 282 4.50 -5.49 -17.72
C TYR A 282 5.91 -5.18 -18.27
N ALA A 283 6.18 -5.46 -19.53
CA ALA A 283 7.41 -5.02 -20.17
C ALA A 283 7.47 -3.49 -20.16
N LEU A 284 7.66 -2.99 -18.96
CA LEU A 284 8.02 -1.63 -18.61
C LEU A 284 9.40 -1.36 -19.24
N ALA A 285 9.41 -1.15 -20.51
CA ALA A 285 10.34 -0.21 -21.05
C ALA A 285 9.86 1.20 -20.67
N LEU A 286 9.84 1.52 -19.37
CA LEU A 286 10.10 2.85 -18.87
C LEU A 286 11.56 3.16 -19.25
N ASP A 287 11.81 3.15 -20.55
CA ASP A 287 13.05 3.61 -21.12
C ASP A 287 13.01 5.15 -21.13
N THR A 288 13.07 5.72 -19.93
CA THR A 288 13.30 7.15 -19.76
C THR A 288 14.73 7.52 -20.12
N THR A 289 15.61 6.56 -20.41
CA THR A 289 17.02 6.77 -20.75
C THR A 289 17.21 7.34 -22.15
N ARG A 290 16.18 7.35 -22.99
CA ARG A 290 16.22 7.87 -24.37
C ARG A 290 15.18 8.94 -24.67
N VAL A 291 14.70 9.65 -23.68
CA VAL A 291 13.82 10.80 -23.92
C VAL A 291 14.63 11.92 -24.56
N VAL A 292 14.35 12.18 -25.83
CA VAL A 292 15.01 13.28 -26.57
C VAL A 292 14.18 14.54 -26.36
N ARG A 293 14.87 15.59 -25.90
CA ARG A 293 14.27 16.92 -25.82
C ARG A 293 14.36 17.61 -27.18
N ASP A 294 13.24 17.69 -27.89
CA ASP A 294 13.19 18.18 -29.25
C ASP A 294 11.99 19.11 -29.47
N SER A 295 12.24 20.41 -29.31
CA SER A 295 11.20 21.44 -29.49
C SER A 295 10.69 21.55 -30.92
N ALA A 296 11.57 21.36 -31.92
CA ALA A 296 11.21 21.48 -33.32
C ALA A 296 10.31 20.33 -33.77
N TYR A 297 10.67 19.11 -33.37
CA TYR A 297 9.84 17.94 -33.64
C TYR A 297 8.47 18.06 -32.99
N VAL A 298 8.42 18.41 -31.68
CA VAL A 298 7.15 18.58 -30.96
C VAL A 298 6.30 19.67 -31.58
N ALA A 299 6.91 20.79 -32.01
CA ALA A 299 6.19 21.89 -32.65
C ALA A 299 5.57 21.50 -34.00
N SER A 300 6.28 20.71 -34.84
CA SER A 300 5.81 20.28 -36.14
C SER A 300 4.78 19.15 -36.09
N HIS A 301 4.75 18.34 -35.04
CA HIS A 301 3.86 17.18 -34.88
C HIS A 301 2.73 17.36 -33.87
N ARG A 302 2.50 18.57 -33.38
CA ARG A 302 1.42 18.89 -32.42
C ARG A 302 0.05 18.64 -33.04
N PRO A 303 -0.76 17.73 -32.51
CA PRO A 303 -2.13 17.51 -33.01
C PRO A 303 -3.11 18.60 -32.52
N VAL A 304 -2.74 19.35 -31.47
CA VAL A 304 -3.57 20.41 -30.88
C VAL A 304 -2.74 21.69 -30.80
N PRO A 305 -3.18 22.82 -31.39
CA PRO A 305 -2.44 24.09 -31.34
C PRO A 305 -2.27 24.60 -29.92
N LEU A 306 -1.19 25.35 -29.68
CA LEU A 306 -0.96 25.99 -28.39
C LEU A 306 -2.00 27.10 -28.16
N THR A 307 -2.49 27.20 -26.93
CA THR A 307 -3.28 28.33 -26.47
C THR A 307 -2.37 29.56 -26.33
N GLU A 308 -2.95 30.74 -26.20
CA GLU A 308 -2.19 31.96 -25.94
C GLU A 308 -1.41 31.91 -24.62
N GLN A 309 -2.02 31.30 -23.57
CA GLN A 309 -1.36 31.05 -22.30
C GLN A 309 -0.15 30.11 -22.46
N ASP A 310 -0.29 29.02 -23.22
CA ASP A 310 0.83 28.09 -23.45
C ASP A 310 2.01 28.78 -24.14
N ARG A 311 1.73 29.63 -25.16
CA ARG A 311 2.76 30.40 -25.86
C ARG A 311 3.48 31.35 -24.91
N ARG A 312 2.76 32.06 -24.05
CA ARG A 312 3.33 32.93 -23.03
C ARG A 312 4.28 32.14 -22.10
N ILE A 313 3.84 30.99 -21.58
CA ILE A 313 4.66 30.16 -20.69
C ILE A 313 5.96 29.73 -21.39
N TYR A 314 5.90 29.32 -22.66
CA TYR A 314 7.10 28.97 -23.41
C TYR A 314 8.03 30.14 -23.65
N THR A 315 7.50 31.31 -23.99
CA THR A 315 8.29 32.55 -24.20
C THR A 315 9.02 32.94 -22.93
N GLU A 316 8.34 32.97 -21.78
CA GLU A 316 8.93 33.24 -20.48
C GLU A 316 9.98 32.21 -20.06
N ALA A 317 9.72 30.93 -20.32
CA ALA A 317 10.66 29.84 -20.02
C ALA A 317 11.94 29.95 -20.87
N THR A 318 11.80 30.33 -22.15
CA THR A 318 12.92 30.51 -23.06
C THR A 318 13.74 31.75 -22.66
N ALA A 319 13.09 32.87 -22.28
CA ALA A 319 13.76 34.07 -21.80
C ALA A 319 14.57 33.80 -20.51
N ARG A 320 14.02 33.01 -19.59
CA ARG A 320 14.72 32.59 -18.36
C ARG A 320 15.95 31.73 -18.64
N ARG A 321 15.91 30.89 -19.68
CA ARG A 321 17.04 30.03 -20.10
C ARG A 321 18.14 30.84 -20.80
N GLY A 322 17.77 31.77 -21.66
CA GLY A 322 18.72 32.65 -22.34
C GLY A 322 19.45 33.61 -21.40
N ALA A 323 18.86 33.92 -20.23
CA ALA A 323 19.45 34.74 -19.20
C ALA A 323 20.35 33.98 -18.19
N ALA A 324 20.43 32.65 -18.27
CA ALA A 324 21.29 31.80 -17.43
C ALA A 324 22.63 31.57 -18.12
N PRO A 325 23.79 31.93 -17.51
CA PRO A 325 25.09 31.58 -18.07
C PRO A 325 25.26 30.07 -18.14
N ALA A 326 26.02 29.63 -19.17
CA ALA A 326 26.27 28.21 -19.51
C ALA A 326 27.22 27.50 -18.55
N ASP A 327 27.08 27.69 -17.23
CA ASP A 327 27.90 27.01 -16.24
C ASP A 327 27.04 26.10 -15.36
N THR A 328 27.19 24.79 -15.62
CA THR A 328 26.57 23.66 -14.89
C THR A 328 27.32 23.28 -13.60
N ALA A 329 28.18 24.12 -13.09
CA ALA A 329 28.86 23.95 -11.81
C ALA A 329 28.63 25.18 -10.92
N ASP A 330 28.05 24.95 -9.75
CA ASP A 330 27.83 25.95 -8.68
C ASP A 330 26.58 26.83 -8.76
N ILE A 331 25.42 26.25 -8.39
CA ILE A 331 24.23 27.03 -8.06
C ILE A 331 24.16 27.25 -6.52
N THR A 332 25.20 27.84 -5.97
CA THR A 332 25.15 28.31 -4.56
C THR A 332 25.24 29.80 -4.38
N THR A 333 25.42 30.63 -5.42
CA THR A 333 25.45 32.08 -5.22
C THR A 333 24.98 32.85 -6.42
N ARG A 334 23.78 33.46 -6.36
CA ARG A 334 23.57 34.90 -6.72
C ARG A 334 22.13 35.38 -6.50
N ARG A 335 22.02 36.32 -5.58
CA ARG A 335 21.14 37.47 -5.37
C ARG A 335 19.75 37.52 -6.01
N GLY A 336 18.74 37.53 -5.11
CA GLY A 336 17.38 37.98 -5.38
C GLY A 336 16.42 37.55 -4.28
N GLY A 337 16.29 38.33 -3.21
CA GLY A 337 15.41 38.06 -2.07
C GLY A 337 16.10 37.23 -0.99
N ARG A 338 16.48 37.87 0.12
CA ARG A 338 16.99 37.20 1.31
C ARG A 338 15.90 36.28 1.87
N THR A 339 15.91 35.04 1.45
CA THR A 339 15.27 33.99 2.24
C THR A 339 16.02 33.95 3.58
N PRO A 340 15.37 34.17 4.72
CA PRO A 340 16.03 34.14 6.01
C PRO A 340 16.84 32.85 6.17
N GLU A 341 18.04 32.92 6.74
CA GLU A 341 18.93 31.76 6.90
C GLU A 341 18.26 30.62 7.66
N TRP A 342 17.41 30.93 8.62
CA TRP A 342 16.66 29.93 9.35
C TRP A 342 15.68 29.11 8.47
N ILE A 343 15.12 29.70 7.38
CA ILE A 343 14.28 28.96 6.42
C ILE A 343 15.14 28.03 5.56
N LYS A 344 16.37 28.44 5.21
CA LYS A 344 17.32 27.56 4.53
C LYS A 344 17.73 26.39 5.43
N THR A 345 17.99 26.69 6.69
CA THR A 345 18.34 25.69 7.72
C THR A 345 17.16 24.75 8.00
N LEU A 346 15.93 25.27 8.14
CA LEU A 346 14.73 24.44 8.27
C LEU A 346 14.48 23.58 7.01
N GLY A 347 14.74 24.11 5.83
CA GLY A 347 14.64 23.35 4.59
C GLY A 347 15.64 22.21 4.52
N SER A 348 16.90 22.44 4.90
CA SER A 348 17.93 21.39 4.94
C SER A 348 17.70 20.39 6.06
N VAL A 349 17.21 20.84 7.23
CA VAL A 349 16.82 19.96 8.33
C VAL A 349 15.61 19.13 7.93
N GLY A 350 14.59 19.72 7.31
CA GLY A 350 13.44 18.98 6.78
C GLY A 350 13.86 17.95 5.73
N GLU A 351 14.75 18.31 4.81
CA GLU A 351 15.31 17.37 3.84
C GLU A 351 15.98 16.18 4.52
N PHE A 352 16.74 16.40 5.57
CA PHE A 352 17.43 15.35 6.32
C PHE A 352 16.43 14.40 7.01
N PHE A 353 15.33 14.91 7.56
CA PHE A 353 14.36 14.08 8.27
C PHE A 353 13.38 13.32 7.36
N PHE A 354 13.18 13.77 6.13
CA PHE A 354 12.12 13.20 5.27
C PHE A 354 12.62 12.54 3.99
N ASN A 355 13.90 12.61 3.69
CA ASN A 355 14.45 11.99 2.49
C ASN A 355 15.64 11.09 2.79
N ASP A 356 15.76 10.02 2.03
CA ASP A 356 16.97 9.22 1.95
C ASP A 356 18.04 9.97 1.15
N TYR A 357 19.28 9.89 1.61
CA TYR A 357 20.43 10.50 0.95
C TYR A 357 21.34 9.47 0.33
N ASP A 358 21.54 9.55 -0.97
CA ASP A 358 22.59 8.81 -1.65
C ASP A 358 23.90 9.62 -1.56
N ILE A 359 24.77 9.28 -0.58
CA ILE A 359 26.10 9.89 -0.45
C ILE A 359 26.97 9.51 -1.64
N MET A 360 26.82 8.27 -2.11
CA MET A 360 27.50 7.74 -3.28
C MET A 360 26.52 6.94 -4.10
N SER A 361 26.42 7.25 -5.40
CA SER A 361 25.62 6.46 -6.34
C SER A 361 26.39 6.35 -7.64
N THR A 362 26.86 5.12 -7.91
CA THR A 362 27.55 4.74 -9.16
C THR A 362 26.81 3.54 -9.77
N GLN A 363 27.15 3.17 -11.00
CA GLN A 363 26.58 1.98 -11.63
C GLN A 363 26.78 0.66 -10.82
N ARG A 364 27.77 0.64 -9.93
CA ARG A 364 28.13 -0.58 -9.17
C ARG A 364 27.92 -0.45 -7.67
N ASN A 365 28.02 0.74 -7.11
CA ASN A 365 27.99 0.93 -5.66
C ASN A 365 27.05 2.05 -5.29
N ARG A 366 26.31 1.87 -4.21
CA ARG A 366 25.43 2.87 -3.64
C ARG A 366 25.63 2.91 -2.12
N LEU A 367 25.86 4.10 -1.59
CA LEU A 367 25.86 4.35 -0.16
C LEU A 367 24.73 5.31 0.15
N ARG A 368 23.74 4.82 0.89
CA ARG A 368 22.54 5.54 1.26
C ARG A 368 22.45 5.72 2.76
N VAL A 369 22.15 6.91 3.18
CA VAL A 369 21.70 7.23 4.54
C VAL A 369 20.19 7.39 4.50
N HIS A 370 19.48 6.51 5.20
CA HIS A 370 18.03 6.60 5.28
C HIS A 370 17.60 7.78 6.13
N SER A 371 16.42 8.29 5.88
CA SER A 371 15.80 9.30 6.72
C SER A 371 15.78 8.82 8.18
N PRO A 372 16.15 9.68 9.15
CA PRO A 372 16.11 9.31 10.55
C PRO A 372 14.68 9.09 11.02
N TYR A 373 14.50 8.16 11.92
CA TYR A 373 13.21 7.88 12.52
C TYR A 373 13.19 8.32 13.99
N ILE A 374 12.18 9.12 14.35
CA ILE A 374 11.90 9.49 15.73
C ILE A 374 10.67 8.71 16.19
N GLY A 375 10.86 7.83 17.17
CA GLY A 375 9.80 7.05 17.78
C GLY A 375 9.48 7.54 19.19
N TYR A 376 8.28 7.23 19.66
CA TYR A 376 7.89 7.41 21.04
C TYR A 376 7.22 6.15 21.58
N SER A 377 7.59 5.76 22.78
CA SER A 377 6.97 4.67 23.51
C SER A 377 6.75 5.10 24.96
N GLY A 378 5.60 4.75 25.54
CA GLY A 378 5.26 5.13 26.92
C GLY A 378 6.28 4.63 27.95
N SER A 379 6.84 3.43 27.75
CA SER A 379 7.85 2.84 28.62
C SER A 379 9.23 3.45 28.43
N ARG A 380 9.67 3.70 27.17
CA ARG A 380 11.04 4.10 26.82
C ARG A 380 11.19 5.56 26.43
N GLY A 381 10.10 6.32 26.34
CA GLY A 381 10.13 7.71 25.91
C GLY A 381 10.46 7.86 24.42
N ILE A 382 11.13 8.96 24.09
CA ILE A 382 11.56 9.27 22.71
C ILE A 382 12.75 8.41 22.34
N SER A 383 12.79 7.96 21.10
CA SER A 383 13.92 7.25 20.50
C SER A 383 14.31 7.86 19.15
N TYR A 384 15.59 7.84 18.85
CA TYR A 384 16.16 8.22 17.55
C TYR A 384 16.80 7.01 16.91
N ARG A 385 16.48 6.75 15.65
CA ARG A 385 17.02 5.63 14.87
C ARG A 385 17.61 6.10 13.58
N GLN A 386 18.78 5.59 13.25
CA GLN A 386 19.48 5.86 12.00
C GLN A 386 19.91 4.56 11.33
N ASP A 387 19.60 4.45 10.03
CA ASP A 387 20.02 3.35 9.16
C ASP A 387 20.95 3.89 8.08
N VAL A 388 22.00 3.14 7.78
CA VAL A 388 22.91 3.41 6.66
C VAL A 388 23.00 2.16 5.82
N GLU A 389 22.76 2.25 4.52
CA GLU A 389 22.80 1.11 3.61
C GLU A 389 23.93 1.27 2.59
N TYR A 390 24.80 0.27 2.52
CA TYR A 390 25.73 0.12 1.41
C TYR A 390 25.29 -1.03 0.54
N THR A 391 25.08 -0.78 -0.77
CA THR A 391 24.70 -1.80 -1.76
C THR A 391 25.71 -1.85 -2.89
N ARG A 392 26.14 -3.07 -3.24
CA ARG A 392 26.97 -3.33 -4.42
C ARG A 392 26.20 -4.16 -5.43
N TYR A 393 26.08 -3.60 -6.63
CA TYR A 393 25.45 -4.24 -7.78
C TYR A 393 26.48 -5.04 -8.57
N MET A 394 26.11 -6.27 -8.91
CA MET A 394 26.95 -7.20 -9.66
C MET A 394 26.27 -7.56 -10.99
N LYS A 395 26.97 -8.28 -11.85
CA LYS A 395 26.42 -8.77 -13.12
C LYS A 395 25.21 -9.70 -12.88
N GLN A 396 24.33 -9.79 -13.88
CA GLN A 396 23.12 -10.64 -13.86
C GLN A 396 22.12 -10.30 -12.74
N GLY A 397 22.01 -9.04 -12.35
CA GLY A 397 21.06 -8.59 -11.33
C GLY A 397 21.37 -9.02 -9.90
N ARG A 398 22.52 -9.65 -9.66
CA ARG A 398 22.99 -10.00 -8.31
C ARG A 398 23.38 -8.74 -7.55
N GLN A 399 23.18 -8.75 -6.26
CA GLN A 399 23.59 -7.65 -5.39
C GLN A 399 23.85 -8.15 -3.98
N TRP A 400 24.68 -7.42 -3.25
CA TRP A 400 24.75 -7.58 -1.80
C TRP A 400 24.64 -6.22 -1.13
N SER A 401 24.05 -6.21 0.05
CA SER A 401 23.93 -5.02 0.86
C SER A 401 24.27 -5.28 2.32
N ILE A 402 24.73 -4.24 2.99
CA ILE A 402 24.95 -4.21 4.44
C ILE A 402 24.26 -2.96 4.97
N THR A 403 23.45 -3.14 6.02
CA THR A 403 22.67 -2.08 6.63
C THR A 403 22.87 -2.10 8.15
N PRO A 404 23.86 -1.37 8.68
CA PRO A 404 23.94 -1.07 10.10
C PRO A 404 22.81 -0.11 10.52
N ARG A 405 22.26 -0.37 11.70
CA ARG A 405 21.25 0.43 12.37
C ARG A 405 21.72 0.77 13.78
N ALA A 406 21.54 1.99 14.21
CA ALA A 406 21.68 2.42 15.60
C ALA A 406 20.37 3.04 16.06
N THR A 407 19.94 2.71 17.30
CA THR A 407 18.77 3.30 17.93
C THR A 407 19.16 3.78 19.33
N TYR A 408 18.92 5.05 19.62
CA TYR A 408 19.17 5.66 20.94
C TYR A 408 17.84 5.97 21.64
N PHE A 409 17.70 5.54 22.87
CA PHE A 409 16.54 5.77 23.73
C PHE A 409 16.86 6.84 24.76
N PHE A 410 16.27 8.02 24.61
CA PHE A 410 16.61 9.20 25.43
C PHE A 410 16.26 9.03 26.91
N LYS A 411 15.13 8.39 27.23
CA LYS A 411 14.70 8.20 28.63
C LYS A 411 15.62 7.23 29.39
N GLU A 412 16.10 6.20 28.72
CA GLU A 412 16.94 5.16 29.31
C GLU A 412 18.44 5.51 29.21
N GLY A 413 18.84 6.45 28.35
CA GLY A 413 20.25 6.73 28.06
C GLY A 413 20.98 5.58 27.38
N GLU A 414 20.25 4.69 26.71
CA GLU A 414 20.80 3.45 26.15
C GLU A 414 20.76 3.46 24.61
N MET A 415 21.71 2.72 24.05
CA MET A 415 21.78 2.51 22.59
C MET A 415 21.67 1.02 22.28
N THR A 416 20.86 0.70 21.28
CA THR A 416 20.78 -0.62 20.65
C THR A 416 21.26 -0.57 19.23
N GLY A 417 21.75 -1.70 18.71
CA GLY A 417 22.27 -1.78 17.35
C GLY A 417 21.86 -3.05 16.63
N ARG A 418 21.77 -2.95 15.29
CA ARG A 418 21.49 -4.06 14.40
C ARG A 418 22.37 -3.97 13.16
N LEU A 419 22.91 -5.09 12.74
CA LEU A 419 23.60 -5.24 11.46
C LEU A 419 22.84 -6.24 10.61
N ARG A 420 22.38 -5.84 9.44
CA ARG A 420 21.73 -6.70 8.45
C ARG A 420 22.61 -6.79 7.21
N GLY A 421 22.82 -8.00 6.72
CA GLY A 421 23.46 -8.27 5.44
C GLY A 421 22.55 -9.10 4.55
N GLU A 422 22.53 -8.83 3.26
CA GLU A 422 21.77 -9.59 2.29
C GLU A 422 22.58 -9.80 1.00
N LEU A 423 22.62 -11.02 0.51
CA LEU A 423 23.21 -11.40 -0.77
C LEU A 423 22.11 -11.99 -1.66
N LEU A 424 21.72 -11.28 -2.71
CA LEU A 424 20.82 -11.76 -3.75
C LEU A 424 21.64 -12.45 -4.83
N PHE A 425 21.66 -13.80 -4.83
CA PHE A 425 22.50 -14.60 -5.72
C PHE A 425 21.76 -15.16 -6.94
N GLN A 426 20.43 -15.33 -6.87
CA GLN A 426 19.55 -15.78 -7.96
C GLN A 426 18.29 -14.94 -8.05
N PRO A 427 18.34 -13.73 -8.63
CA PRO A 427 17.23 -12.78 -8.60
C PRO A 427 15.93 -13.28 -9.27
N LEU A 428 16.05 -14.13 -10.30
CA LEU A 428 14.88 -14.74 -10.99
C LEU A 428 14.15 -15.77 -10.13
N HIS A 429 14.86 -16.43 -9.22
CA HIS A 429 14.31 -17.41 -8.29
C HIS A 429 14.27 -16.89 -6.85
N LYS A 430 14.34 -15.56 -6.65
CA LYS A 430 14.39 -14.92 -5.33
C LYS A 430 15.46 -15.53 -4.39
N GLY A 431 16.50 -16.11 -4.97
CA GLY A 431 17.57 -16.77 -4.21
C GLY A 431 18.38 -15.75 -3.44
N LYS A 432 18.33 -15.82 -2.11
CA LYS A 432 19.04 -14.89 -1.22
C LYS A 432 19.64 -15.59 -0.01
N VAL A 433 20.73 -15.04 0.50
CA VAL A 433 21.24 -15.29 1.84
C VAL A 433 21.07 -14.02 2.64
N ALA A 434 20.40 -14.09 3.77
CA ALA A 434 20.22 -12.98 4.69
C ALA A 434 20.91 -13.31 6.02
N PHE A 435 21.57 -12.31 6.58
CA PHE A 435 22.19 -12.36 7.90
C PHE A 435 21.71 -11.14 8.68
N GLU A 436 21.35 -11.35 9.92
CA GLU A 436 21.06 -10.24 10.85
C GLU A 436 21.60 -10.57 12.23
N ALA A 437 22.25 -9.61 12.88
CA ALA A 437 22.66 -9.70 14.26
C ALA A 437 22.45 -8.36 14.96
N GLY A 438 22.09 -8.41 16.23
CA GLY A 438 21.81 -7.18 16.95
C GLY A 438 21.61 -7.36 18.43
N LEU A 439 21.49 -6.21 19.09
CA LEU A 439 21.10 -6.08 20.48
C LEU A 439 19.73 -5.39 20.51
N GLN A 440 18.76 -6.02 21.16
CA GLN A 440 17.42 -5.47 21.32
C GLN A 440 16.91 -5.67 22.76
N HIS A 441 15.88 -4.93 23.11
CA HIS A 441 15.15 -5.15 24.35
C HIS A 441 13.79 -5.73 24.01
N ILE A 442 13.45 -6.81 24.65
CA ILE A 442 12.18 -7.51 24.48
C ILE A 442 11.44 -7.63 25.80
N THR A 443 10.12 -7.60 25.76
CA THR A 443 9.25 -7.94 26.88
C THR A 443 8.75 -9.36 26.66
N ALA A 444 8.91 -10.20 27.67
CA ALA A 444 8.55 -11.62 27.59
C ALA A 444 7.75 -12.03 28.83
N ASN A 445 6.47 -11.66 28.84
CA ASN A 445 5.55 -12.07 29.88
C ASN A 445 4.84 -13.38 29.51
N SER A 446 4.55 -14.20 30.51
CA SER A 446 3.65 -15.33 30.36
C SER A 446 2.55 -15.27 31.43
N ASN A 447 1.42 -15.94 31.18
CA ASN A 447 0.31 -15.96 32.12
C ASN A 447 0.68 -16.50 33.53
N ASN A 448 1.79 -17.25 33.63
CA ASN A 448 2.27 -17.82 34.90
C ASN A 448 3.35 -16.98 35.55
N LEU A 449 3.86 -15.95 34.90
CA LEU A 449 5.01 -15.17 35.33
C LEU A 449 4.76 -13.66 35.22
N TYR A 450 3.53 -13.22 35.37
CA TYR A 450 3.26 -11.80 35.56
C TYR A 450 3.27 -11.49 37.09
N PHE A 451 3.83 -10.37 37.41
CA PHE A 451 3.84 -9.89 38.78
C PHE A 451 2.82 -8.77 38.93
N ILE A 452 1.87 -8.94 39.85
CA ILE A 452 0.89 -7.91 40.19
C ILE A 452 1.45 -7.14 41.36
N LYS A 453 1.73 -5.86 41.16
CA LYS A 453 2.12 -4.93 42.20
C LYS A 453 0.97 -3.95 42.41
N GLN A 454 0.61 -3.72 43.66
CA GLN A 454 -0.33 -2.64 43.98
C GLN A 454 0.40 -1.31 43.92
N ASN A 455 -0.16 -0.33 43.21
CA ASN A 455 0.33 1.03 43.24
C ASN A 455 -0.05 1.73 44.56
N SER A 456 0.37 2.98 44.72
CA SER A 456 0.04 3.78 45.93
C SER A 456 -1.46 4.03 46.13
N GLU A 457 -2.29 3.74 45.14
CA GLU A 457 -3.75 3.90 45.14
C GLU A 457 -4.48 2.56 45.37
N GLY A 458 -3.72 1.47 45.51
CA GLY A 458 -4.27 0.12 45.73
C GLY A 458 -4.71 -0.60 44.47
N GLU A 459 -4.40 -0.05 43.28
CA GLU A 459 -4.71 -0.68 41.99
C GLU A 459 -3.64 -1.70 41.62
N ASP A 460 -4.07 -2.82 41.03
CA ASP A 460 -3.18 -3.86 40.53
C ASP A 460 -2.46 -3.40 39.24
N VAL A 461 -1.13 -3.27 39.33
CA VAL A 461 -0.27 -2.95 38.20
C VAL A 461 0.52 -4.17 37.74
N VAL A 462 0.41 -4.54 36.49
CA VAL A 462 1.20 -5.65 35.92
C VAL A 462 2.56 -5.12 35.50
N GLU A 463 3.60 -5.57 36.18
CA GLU A 463 4.98 -5.25 35.79
C GLU A 463 5.44 -6.08 34.59
N SER A 464 6.14 -5.44 33.69
CA SER A 464 6.68 -6.11 32.48
C SER A 464 8.02 -6.80 32.78
N LEU A 465 8.16 -8.03 32.29
CA LEU A 465 9.42 -8.76 32.37
C LEU A 465 10.27 -8.45 31.15
N ASP A 466 11.21 -7.55 31.30
CA ASP A 466 12.08 -7.09 30.22
C ASP A 466 13.40 -7.86 30.19
N PHE A 467 13.86 -8.13 28.98
CA PHE A 467 15.11 -8.83 28.69
C PHE A 467 15.93 -8.05 27.65
N THR A 468 17.24 -8.07 27.88
CA THR A 468 18.20 -7.73 26.82
C THR A 468 18.45 -8.98 26.01
N ASP A 469 18.22 -8.92 24.71
CA ASP A 469 18.42 -10.04 23.77
C ASP A 469 19.50 -9.68 22.75
N PHE A 470 20.64 -10.38 22.83
CA PHE A 470 21.60 -10.43 21.74
C PHE A 470 21.21 -11.58 20.83
N TYR A 471 20.81 -11.24 19.60
CA TYR A 471 20.33 -12.21 18.64
C TYR A 471 21.18 -12.21 17.38
N SER A 472 21.23 -13.35 16.72
CA SER A 472 21.71 -13.46 15.34
C SER A 472 20.92 -14.52 14.60
N HIS A 473 20.65 -14.28 13.32
CA HIS A 473 20.11 -15.28 12.45
C HIS A 473 20.75 -15.21 11.07
N ILE A 474 20.81 -16.34 10.42
CA ILE A 474 21.21 -16.50 9.04
C ILE A 474 20.20 -17.37 8.34
N ASP A 475 19.72 -16.93 7.19
CA ASP A 475 18.71 -17.61 6.40
C ASP A 475 19.14 -17.69 4.95
N VAL A 476 18.90 -18.84 4.33
CA VAL A 476 19.04 -19.06 2.89
C VAL A 476 17.65 -19.36 2.35
N SER A 477 17.16 -18.56 1.41
CA SER A 477 15.87 -18.80 0.79
C SER A 477 15.97 -18.85 -0.73
N ARG A 478 15.05 -19.59 -1.34
CA ARG A 478 14.93 -19.72 -2.79
C ARG A 478 13.52 -20.12 -3.19
N GLU A 479 13.03 -19.52 -4.26
CA GLU A 479 11.85 -20.00 -4.96
C GLU A 479 12.21 -21.25 -5.80
N VAL A 480 11.64 -22.39 -5.45
CA VAL A 480 11.89 -23.70 -6.09
C VAL A 480 11.03 -23.85 -7.34
N SER A 481 9.76 -23.45 -7.24
CA SER A 481 8.84 -23.33 -8.36
C SER A 481 8.01 -22.06 -8.19
N ASN A 482 7.29 -21.63 -9.21
CA ASN A 482 6.49 -20.41 -9.14
C ASN A 482 5.54 -20.42 -7.93
N GLY A 483 5.75 -19.48 -7.01
CA GLY A 483 4.99 -19.34 -5.78
C GLY A 483 5.39 -20.29 -4.63
N LEU A 484 6.32 -21.25 -4.84
CA LEU A 484 6.84 -22.09 -3.78
C LEU A 484 8.25 -21.65 -3.38
N GLU A 485 8.37 -21.03 -2.21
CA GLU A 485 9.63 -20.58 -1.64
C GLU A 485 10.00 -21.44 -0.42
N LEU A 486 11.22 -21.92 -0.39
CA LEU A 486 11.81 -22.62 0.74
C LEU A 486 12.87 -21.74 1.38
N SER A 487 12.84 -21.66 2.71
CA SER A 487 13.88 -21.03 3.51
C SER A 487 14.39 -21.99 4.57
N ALA A 488 15.69 -21.99 4.79
CA ALA A 488 16.33 -22.69 5.89
C ALA A 488 17.29 -21.74 6.58
N GLY A 489 17.29 -21.75 7.91
CA GLY A 489 18.09 -20.82 8.68
C GLY A 489 18.45 -21.34 10.06
N ILE A 490 19.22 -20.52 10.76
CA ILE A 490 19.62 -20.75 12.14
C ILE A 490 19.37 -19.47 12.91
N LEU A 491 18.68 -19.60 14.04
CA LEU A 491 18.42 -18.55 15.01
C LEU A 491 19.27 -18.77 16.24
N MET A 492 19.89 -17.71 16.75
CA MET A 492 20.59 -17.72 18.03
C MET A 492 20.08 -16.56 18.87
N HIS A 493 19.76 -16.83 20.12
CA HIS A 493 19.34 -15.86 21.10
C HIS A 493 20.14 -16.00 22.38
N HIS A 494 20.53 -14.86 22.94
CA HIS A 494 21.14 -14.78 24.25
C HIS A 494 20.44 -13.69 25.04
N ARG A 495 19.47 -14.10 25.85
CA ARG A 495 18.62 -13.20 26.65
C ARG A 495 19.06 -13.14 28.08
N ARG A 496 19.00 -11.95 28.68
CA ARG A 496 19.30 -11.71 30.10
C ARG A 496 18.19 -10.82 30.69
N PRO A 497 17.67 -11.14 31.89
CA PRO A 497 16.74 -10.27 32.57
C PRO A 497 17.36 -8.88 32.78
N ARG A 498 16.53 -7.83 32.64
CA ARG A 498 16.88 -6.43 32.93
C ARG A 498 15.82 -5.77 33.78
N ALA A 499 16.16 -4.60 34.36
CA ALA A 499 15.26 -3.80 35.18
C ALA A 499 14.54 -4.66 36.25
N TYR A 500 13.23 -4.55 36.34
CA TYR A 500 12.41 -5.27 37.31
C TYR A 500 12.63 -6.80 37.27
N ALA A 501 12.72 -7.40 36.07
CA ALA A 501 12.95 -8.83 35.93
C ALA A 501 14.33 -9.27 36.48
N LYS A 502 15.34 -8.38 36.47
CA LYS A 502 16.66 -8.66 37.07
C LYS A 502 16.62 -8.55 38.59
N GLU A 503 15.97 -7.53 39.11
CA GLU A 503 15.88 -7.29 40.58
C GLU A 503 15.12 -8.41 41.27
N HIS A 504 14.03 -8.89 40.68
CA HIS A 504 13.16 -9.92 41.27
C HIS A 504 13.41 -11.33 40.67
N SER A 505 14.56 -11.54 40.04
CA SER A 505 14.84 -12.80 39.31
C SER A 505 14.74 -14.04 40.20
N THR A 506 15.15 -13.96 41.45
CA THR A 506 15.10 -15.07 42.42
C THR A 506 13.66 -15.37 42.83
N GLU A 507 12.85 -14.35 43.09
CA GLU A 507 11.45 -14.49 43.47
C GLU A 507 10.60 -15.07 42.33
N LEU A 508 10.88 -14.63 41.12
CA LEU A 508 10.20 -15.06 39.89
C LEU A 508 10.74 -16.38 39.34
N GLY A 509 11.77 -16.96 39.96
CA GLY A 509 12.39 -18.19 39.47
C GLY A 509 13.05 -18.05 38.07
N LEU A 510 13.48 -16.83 37.71
CA LEU A 510 14.07 -16.56 36.40
C LEU A 510 15.52 -17.05 36.36
N LYS A 511 15.88 -17.64 35.21
CA LYS A 511 17.28 -17.99 34.94
C LYS A 511 18.09 -16.71 34.66
N SER A 512 19.33 -16.67 35.10
CA SER A 512 20.24 -15.54 34.83
C SER A 512 20.54 -15.36 33.34
N ARG A 513 20.37 -16.41 32.54
CA ARG A 513 20.60 -16.42 31.10
C ARG A 513 19.69 -17.45 30.43
N TYR A 514 19.12 -17.04 29.27
CA TYR A 514 18.37 -17.89 28.37
C TYR A 514 19.08 -17.91 27.03
N ARG A 515 19.59 -19.07 26.62
CA ARG A 515 20.30 -19.23 25.34
C ARG A 515 19.54 -20.21 24.47
N ALA A 516 19.32 -19.85 23.23
CA ALA A 516 18.72 -20.70 22.23
C ALA A 516 19.61 -20.78 20.99
N PHE A 517 19.79 -21.98 20.48
CA PHE A 517 20.32 -22.28 19.15
C PHE A 517 19.25 -23.10 18.44
N ALA A 518 18.65 -22.55 17.40
CA ALA A 518 17.48 -23.13 16.78
C ALA A 518 17.57 -23.12 15.24
N PRO A 519 17.84 -24.27 14.61
CA PRO A 519 17.54 -24.45 13.18
C PRO A 519 16.07 -24.23 12.89
N ARG A 520 15.79 -23.57 11.74
CA ARG A 520 14.46 -23.22 11.29
C ARG A 520 14.28 -23.55 9.81
N ILE A 521 13.11 -24.04 9.44
CA ILE A 521 12.71 -24.26 8.06
C ILE A 521 11.35 -23.60 7.86
N THR A 522 11.25 -22.79 6.79
CA THR A 522 10.00 -22.13 6.42
C THR A 522 9.64 -22.51 4.99
N VAL A 523 8.41 -22.89 4.78
CA VAL A 523 7.82 -23.15 3.47
C VAL A 523 6.73 -22.12 3.22
N THR A 524 6.88 -21.32 2.17
CA THR A 524 5.87 -20.35 1.74
C THR A 524 5.32 -20.79 0.39
N TYR A 525 4.00 -20.94 0.29
CA TYR A 525 3.36 -21.36 -0.95
C TYR A 525 2.20 -20.44 -1.31
N THR A 526 2.29 -19.83 -2.48
CA THR A 526 1.24 -19.01 -3.09
C THR A 526 0.85 -19.63 -4.43
N PRO A 527 -0.23 -20.45 -4.48
CA PRO A 527 -0.66 -21.10 -5.72
C PRO A 527 -0.96 -20.07 -6.80
N GLY A 528 -0.61 -20.37 -8.05
CA GLY A 528 -0.94 -19.52 -9.19
C GLY A 528 -0.44 -18.07 -9.02
N GLN A 529 0.78 -17.87 -8.54
CA GLN A 529 1.36 -16.56 -8.32
C GLN A 529 1.69 -15.89 -9.64
N ASP A 530 1.05 -14.74 -9.89
CA ASP A 530 1.36 -13.89 -11.04
C ASP A 530 2.63 -13.09 -10.77
N TYR A 531 3.46 -12.94 -11.79
CA TYR A 531 4.72 -12.21 -11.70
C TYR A 531 5.09 -11.57 -13.04
N TYR A 532 6.00 -10.60 -12.99
CA TYR A 532 6.70 -10.08 -14.15
C TYR A 532 8.21 -9.96 -13.88
N ARG A 533 8.99 -9.86 -14.93
CA ARG A 533 10.43 -9.75 -14.86
C ARG A 533 10.89 -8.34 -15.25
N VAL A 534 11.74 -7.75 -14.43
CA VAL A 534 12.46 -6.51 -14.72
C VAL A 534 13.94 -6.88 -14.87
N GLY A 535 14.39 -6.99 -16.13
CA GLY A 535 15.73 -7.52 -16.41
C GLY A 535 15.91 -8.94 -15.86
N GLN A 536 16.80 -9.11 -14.91
CA GLN A 536 17.08 -10.40 -14.25
C GLN A 536 16.36 -10.55 -12.89
N ARG A 537 15.38 -9.70 -12.59
CA ARG A 537 14.67 -9.75 -11.31
C ARG A 537 13.20 -10.12 -11.54
N LYS A 538 12.71 -11.10 -10.77
CA LYS A 538 11.30 -11.46 -10.70
C LYS A 538 10.58 -10.55 -9.68
N VAL A 539 9.47 -9.96 -10.09
CA VAL A 539 8.58 -9.15 -9.25
C VAL A 539 7.22 -9.82 -9.21
N THR A 540 6.74 -10.14 -8.02
CA THR A 540 5.43 -10.76 -7.81
C THR A 540 4.33 -9.71 -7.80
N VAL A 541 3.20 -10.00 -8.46
CA VAL A 541 2.03 -9.11 -8.54
C VAL A 541 0.98 -9.52 -7.51
N GLY A 542 0.67 -10.80 -7.43
CA GLY A 542 -0.33 -11.34 -6.52
C GLY A 542 -0.78 -12.73 -6.94
N SER A 543 -1.85 -13.20 -6.34
CA SER A 543 -2.50 -14.46 -6.70
C SER A 543 -3.99 -14.38 -6.40
N LYS A 544 -4.78 -15.19 -7.09
CA LYS A 544 -6.20 -15.42 -6.76
C LYS A 544 -6.39 -16.37 -5.58
N TRP A 545 -5.30 -16.98 -5.13
CA TRP A 545 -5.30 -17.97 -4.05
C TRP A 545 -4.61 -17.45 -2.80
N PRO A 546 -4.91 -18.00 -1.62
CA PRO A 546 -4.22 -17.65 -0.39
C PRO A 546 -2.73 -17.97 -0.44
N THR A 547 -1.96 -17.22 0.33
CA THR A 547 -0.58 -17.56 0.68
C THR A 547 -0.58 -18.40 1.93
N PHE A 548 0.07 -19.55 1.89
CA PHE A 548 0.27 -20.46 3.01
C PHE A 548 1.71 -20.40 3.47
N VAL A 549 1.92 -20.33 4.77
CA VAL A 549 3.26 -20.37 5.39
C VAL A 549 3.26 -21.44 6.45
N VAL A 550 4.22 -22.34 6.39
CA VAL A 550 4.50 -23.33 7.42
C VAL A 550 5.91 -23.11 7.90
N ASP A 551 6.07 -23.00 9.19
CA ASP A 551 7.34 -22.74 9.85
C ASP A 551 7.61 -23.81 10.92
N TYR A 552 8.81 -24.35 10.92
CA TYR A 552 9.28 -25.27 11.95
C TYR A 552 10.60 -24.82 12.52
N GLU A 553 10.66 -24.68 13.83
CA GLU A 553 11.84 -24.27 14.59
C GLU A 553 12.14 -25.31 15.68
N LYS A 554 13.40 -25.78 15.75
CA LYS A 554 13.86 -26.75 16.73
C LYS A 554 14.98 -26.16 17.59
N GLY A 555 14.69 -25.86 18.85
CA GLY A 555 15.69 -25.52 19.85
C GLY A 555 16.55 -26.74 20.22
N LEU A 556 17.86 -26.66 20.06
CA LEU A 556 18.82 -27.72 20.34
C LEU A 556 19.62 -27.41 21.61
N LYS A 557 19.37 -28.18 22.70
CA LYS A 557 20.11 -28.07 23.95
C LYS A 557 21.57 -28.47 23.78
N ASN A 558 22.46 -27.83 24.52
CA ASN A 558 23.90 -28.06 24.54
C ASN A 558 24.67 -27.72 23.25
N VAL A 559 24.01 -27.26 22.19
CA VAL A 559 24.67 -26.77 20.99
C VAL A 559 25.04 -25.31 21.19
N LEU A 560 26.29 -24.93 21.03
CA LEU A 560 26.85 -23.58 21.27
C LEU A 560 26.42 -22.95 22.60
N GLY A 561 26.26 -23.80 23.65
CA GLY A 561 25.85 -23.39 24.97
C GLY A 561 24.35 -23.04 25.09
N SER A 562 23.52 -23.51 24.17
CA SER A 562 22.06 -23.42 24.27
C SER A 562 21.52 -24.14 25.50
N THR A 563 20.62 -23.49 26.21
CA THR A 563 19.91 -24.03 27.39
C THR A 563 18.49 -24.48 27.05
N SER A 564 18.03 -24.21 25.85
CA SER A 564 16.62 -24.42 25.42
C SER A 564 16.48 -25.69 24.59
N SER A 565 15.43 -26.48 24.89
CA SER A 565 14.99 -27.64 24.09
C SER A 565 13.52 -27.52 23.81
N TYR A 566 13.15 -27.31 22.53
CA TYR A 566 11.78 -27.20 22.10
C TYR A 566 11.62 -27.55 20.62
N GLY A 567 10.44 -27.91 20.22
CA GLY A 567 9.99 -27.97 18.83
C GLY A 567 8.77 -27.07 18.66
N LYS A 568 8.79 -26.14 17.71
CA LYS A 568 7.71 -25.18 17.46
C LYS A 568 7.25 -25.27 16.02
N TRP A 569 5.96 -25.46 15.81
CA TRP A 569 5.31 -25.40 14.52
C TRP A 569 4.42 -24.17 14.45
N GLU A 570 4.47 -23.46 13.34
CA GLU A 570 3.55 -22.37 13.04
C GLU A 570 2.99 -22.54 11.64
N PHE A 571 1.70 -22.26 11.51
CA PHE A 571 0.99 -22.25 10.24
C PHE A 571 0.28 -20.91 10.09
N THR A 572 0.34 -20.30 8.91
CA THR A 572 -0.42 -19.09 8.58
C THR A 572 -0.97 -19.23 7.16
N ALA A 573 -2.24 -18.85 7.00
CA ALA A 573 -2.87 -18.65 5.70
C ALA A 573 -3.44 -17.24 5.64
N SER A 574 -3.21 -16.52 4.53
CA SER A 574 -3.69 -15.16 4.36
C SER A 574 -4.07 -14.86 2.92
N HIS A 575 -5.10 -14.04 2.75
CA HIS A 575 -5.53 -13.59 1.44
C HIS A 575 -6.27 -12.26 1.51
N GLY A 576 -6.18 -11.46 0.44
CA GLY A 576 -6.94 -10.25 0.28
C GLY A 576 -7.50 -10.15 -1.14
N PHE A 577 -8.81 -9.95 -1.25
CA PHE A 577 -9.48 -9.86 -2.54
C PHE A 577 -10.66 -8.89 -2.53
N HIS A 578 -10.97 -8.34 -3.70
CA HIS A 578 -12.17 -7.54 -3.88
C HIS A 578 -13.34 -8.47 -4.25
N PHE A 579 -14.36 -8.52 -3.41
CA PHE A 579 -15.60 -9.26 -3.71
C PHE A 579 -16.64 -8.38 -4.42
N THR A 580 -16.49 -7.07 -4.33
CA THR A 580 -17.13 -6.08 -5.24
C THR A 580 -16.10 -5.00 -5.56
N PRO A 581 -16.34 -4.15 -6.58
CA PRO A 581 -15.43 -3.05 -6.88
C PRO A 581 -15.16 -2.08 -5.72
N LEU A 582 -16.09 -2.00 -4.74
CA LEU A 582 -15.98 -1.10 -3.58
C LEU A 582 -15.60 -1.80 -2.29
N HIS A 583 -15.65 -3.12 -2.23
CA HIS A 583 -15.45 -3.87 -0.99
C HIS A 583 -14.30 -4.85 -1.12
N ARG A 584 -13.33 -4.71 -0.25
CA ARG A 584 -12.18 -5.61 -0.12
C ARG A 584 -12.29 -6.39 1.18
N LEU A 585 -12.05 -7.69 1.10
CA LEU A 585 -11.89 -8.57 2.25
C LEU A 585 -10.44 -8.98 2.37
N ILE A 586 -9.88 -8.80 3.55
CA ILE A 586 -8.53 -9.27 3.90
C ILE A 586 -8.69 -10.18 5.11
N TRP A 587 -8.10 -11.36 5.05
CA TRP A 587 -8.13 -12.29 6.17
C TRP A 587 -6.78 -12.97 6.38
N LYS A 588 -6.50 -13.30 7.63
CA LYS A 588 -5.32 -14.03 8.05
C LYS A 588 -5.73 -14.99 9.16
N VAL A 589 -5.44 -16.25 8.98
CA VAL A 589 -5.64 -17.30 10.00
C VAL A 589 -4.28 -17.92 10.28
N GLY A 590 -3.96 -18.12 11.54
CA GLY A 590 -2.70 -18.71 11.94
C GLY A 590 -2.86 -19.53 13.21
N GLY A 591 -2.01 -20.52 13.34
CA GLY A 591 -1.95 -21.37 14.52
C GLY A 591 -0.53 -21.86 14.77
N GLY A 592 -0.23 -22.15 16.00
CA GLY A 592 1.05 -22.68 16.41
C GLY A 592 0.93 -23.70 17.52
N MET A 593 1.94 -24.56 17.60
CA MET A 593 2.03 -25.54 18.68
C MET A 593 3.47 -25.90 19.01
N PHE A 594 3.71 -26.22 20.26
CA PHE A 594 4.97 -26.81 20.71
C PHE A 594 4.81 -28.32 20.77
N THR A 595 5.72 -29.06 20.12
CA THR A 595 5.72 -30.53 20.08
C THR A 595 6.65 -31.13 21.13
N ASP A 596 7.63 -30.37 21.60
CA ASP A 596 8.58 -30.76 22.63
C ASP A 596 8.73 -29.58 23.60
N LYS A 597 8.43 -29.85 24.87
CA LYS A 597 8.33 -28.84 25.92
C LYS A 597 9.25 -29.04 27.10
N SER A 598 9.98 -30.14 27.13
CA SER A 598 10.61 -30.61 28.36
C SER A 598 11.50 -29.56 29.03
N GLU A 599 11.93 -28.53 28.27
CA GLU A 599 12.70 -27.39 28.74
C GLU A 599 12.42 -26.10 27.94
N GLY A 600 11.21 -25.95 27.40
CA GLY A 600 10.80 -24.75 26.67
C GLY A 600 10.73 -23.53 27.58
N ASP A 601 11.58 -22.58 27.35
CA ASP A 601 11.55 -21.32 28.06
C ASP A 601 10.39 -20.44 27.56
N PHE A 602 9.64 -19.80 28.46
CA PHE A 602 8.54 -18.91 28.09
C PHE A 602 8.98 -17.75 27.19
N VAL A 603 10.25 -17.40 27.19
CA VAL A 603 10.85 -16.39 26.29
C VAL A 603 10.83 -16.81 24.82
N GLN A 604 10.48 -18.05 24.50
CA GLN A 604 10.31 -18.58 23.13
C GLN A 604 8.84 -18.60 22.69
N TYR A 605 7.89 -18.27 23.57
CA TYR A 605 6.48 -18.25 23.23
C TYR A 605 6.13 -17.11 22.29
N GLU A 606 5.13 -17.32 21.46
CA GLU A 606 4.63 -16.30 20.55
C GLU A 606 3.93 -15.17 21.33
N TYR A 607 4.24 -13.93 20.96
CA TYR A 607 3.61 -12.74 21.52
C TYR A 607 2.67 -12.14 20.49
N PHE A 608 1.38 -12.10 20.81
CA PHE A 608 0.34 -11.69 19.88
C PHE A 608 0.13 -10.18 19.79
N ASN A 609 0.55 -9.43 20.80
CA ASN A 609 0.36 -7.98 20.81
C ASN A 609 1.57 -7.26 20.20
N ASN A 610 1.44 -6.88 18.94
CA ASN A 610 2.41 -6.05 18.23
C ASN A 610 1.92 -4.59 18.04
N GLY A 611 0.74 -4.25 18.60
CA GLY A 611 0.01 -3.02 18.31
C GLY A 611 0.58 -1.71 18.90
N ILE A 612 1.82 -1.69 19.36
CA ILE A 612 2.38 -0.51 20.05
C ILE A 612 2.97 0.51 19.09
N THR A 613 3.37 0.12 17.88
CA THR A 613 3.94 1.05 16.90
C THR A 613 3.40 0.78 15.51
N ALA A 614 2.71 1.73 14.95
CA ALA A 614 2.32 1.75 13.55
C ALA A 614 3.56 1.98 12.68
N TYR A 615 4.18 0.90 12.21
CA TYR A 615 5.38 1.00 11.37
C TYR A 615 5.12 0.75 9.89
N ASN A 616 4.15 -0.08 9.56
CA ASN A 616 3.63 -0.30 8.22
C ASN A 616 2.12 -0.18 8.28
N TRP A 617 1.65 0.81 7.66
CA TRP A 617 0.40 1.45 7.83
C TRP A 617 -0.81 0.62 7.41
N ASP A 618 -0.72 -0.17 6.35
CA ASP A 618 -1.83 -0.97 5.84
C ASP A 618 -1.90 -2.38 6.46
N ASP A 619 -0.78 -2.92 6.90
CA ASP A 619 -0.70 -4.29 7.40
C ASP A 619 -0.84 -4.39 8.92
N ASP A 620 -0.45 -3.37 9.68
CA ASP A 620 -0.30 -3.46 11.13
C ASP A 620 -1.62 -3.41 11.90
N ARG A 621 -2.69 -2.90 11.32
CA ARG A 621 -4.02 -2.95 11.93
C ARG A 621 -4.83 -4.17 11.49
N GLY A 622 -4.56 -4.67 10.31
CA GLY A 622 -5.18 -5.87 9.80
C GLY A 622 -4.25 -7.07 9.97
N GLY A 623 -4.41 -7.87 10.97
CA GLY A 623 -3.62 -9.06 11.19
C GLY A 623 -2.85 -9.09 12.50
N VAL A 624 -3.12 -8.12 13.38
CA VAL A 624 -2.59 -8.03 14.75
C VAL A 624 -3.70 -7.62 15.72
N PHE A 625 -3.53 -8.00 16.98
CA PHE A 625 -4.41 -7.55 18.05
C PHE A 625 -4.08 -6.11 18.46
N GLN A 626 -5.09 -5.31 18.74
CA GLN A 626 -4.96 -3.90 19.08
C GLN A 626 -5.05 -3.64 20.58
N LEU A 627 -5.80 -4.47 21.31
CA LEU A 627 -6.13 -4.28 22.71
C LEU A 627 -5.73 -5.45 23.61
N LEU A 628 -5.13 -6.51 23.04
CA LEU A 628 -4.71 -7.66 23.82
C LEU A 628 -3.74 -7.23 24.92
N ASP A 629 -4.12 -7.51 26.16
CA ASP A 629 -3.32 -7.15 27.33
C ASP A 629 -2.12 -8.07 27.49
N GLN A 630 -1.03 -7.56 28.06
CA GLN A 630 0.19 -8.31 28.34
C GLN A 630 -0.05 -9.57 29.18
N LYS A 631 -1.00 -9.52 30.12
CA LYS A 631 -1.38 -10.66 30.94
C LYS A 631 -1.98 -11.83 30.16
N TYR A 632 -2.41 -11.62 28.92
CA TYR A 632 -2.97 -12.64 28.03
C TYR A 632 -2.00 -13.10 26.96
N TYR A 633 -0.72 -12.76 27.06
CA TYR A 633 0.29 -13.30 26.17
C TYR A 633 0.34 -14.82 26.30
N ASN A 634 0.58 -15.45 25.17
CA ASN A 634 0.51 -16.89 25.06
C ASN A 634 1.62 -17.57 25.88
N ASN A 635 1.23 -18.36 26.85
CA ASN A 635 2.10 -19.35 27.47
C ASN A 635 1.70 -20.78 27.08
N SER A 636 0.74 -20.91 26.19
CA SER A 636 0.17 -22.18 25.80
C SER A 636 1.01 -22.88 24.77
N TYR A 637 0.79 -24.15 24.71
CA TYR A 637 1.49 -25.06 23.81
C TYR A 637 0.82 -25.13 22.45
N HIS A 638 -0.39 -24.61 22.34
CA HIS A 638 -1.12 -24.49 21.08
C HIS A 638 -2.05 -23.27 21.10
N TYR A 639 -2.17 -22.64 19.97
CA TYR A 639 -3.05 -21.51 19.76
C TYR A 639 -3.61 -21.49 18.35
N LEU A 640 -4.74 -20.80 18.20
CA LEU A 640 -5.32 -20.43 16.90
C LEU A 640 -5.68 -18.94 16.95
N ARG A 641 -5.29 -18.19 15.91
CA ARG A 641 -5.64 -16.78 15.74
C ARG A 641 -6.29 -16.53 14.40
N GLY A 642 -7.19 -15.58 14.36
CA GLY A 642 -7.86 -15.15 13.14
C GLY A 642 -8.04 -13.65 13.12
N HIS A 643 -7.84 -13.07 11.94
CA HIS A 643 -8.00 -11.65 11.69
C HIS A 643 -8.77 -11.47 10.40
N VAL A 644 -9.79 -10.64 10.42
CA VAL A 644 -10.60 -10.30 9.26
C VAL A 644 -10.76 -8.79 9.20
N VAL A 645 -10.51 -8.22 8.03
CA VAL A 645 -10.73 -6.80 7.75
C VAL A 645 -11.62 -6.67 6.52
N VAL A 646 -12.71 -5.94 6.65
CA VAL A 646 -13.52 -5.52 5.52
C VAL A 646 -13.27 -4.04 5.28
N GLU A 647 -12.77 -3.72 4.12
CA GLU A 647 -12.49 -2.35 3.71
C GLU A 647 -13.46 -1.91 2.61
N SER A 648 -14.00 -0.72 2.76
CA SER A 648 -14.88 -0.11 1.76
C SER A 648 -14.93 1.40 1.97
N PRO A 649 -15.07 2.21 0.91
CA PRO A 649 -15.31 3.65 1.05
C PRO A 649 -16.73 3.98 1.55
N MET A 650 -17.62 3.00 1.71
CA MET A 650 -19.04 3.19 2.04
C MET A 650 -19.60 2.08 2.92
N ILE A 651 -19.18 2.01 4.19
CA ILE A 651 -19.78 1.09 5.16
C ILE A 651 -20.85 1.83 5.96
N ILE A 652 -20.49 2.85 6.76
CA ILE A 652 -21.38 3.62 7.63
C ILE A 652 -21.27 5.11 7.32
N LEU A 653 -20.15 5.74 7.69
CA LEU A 653 -19.95 7.19 7.59
C LEU A 653 -19.77 7.66 6.15
N GLY A 654 -19.15 6.87 5.29
CA GLY A 654 -19.01 7.17 3.87
C GLY A 654 -20.33 7.32 3.13
N ASN A 655 -21.44 6.80 3.69
CA ASN A 655 -22.79 7.04 3.19
C ASN A 655 -23.31 8.45 3.50
N PHE A 656 -22.78 9.11 4.52
CA PHE A 656 -23.26 10.41 5.01
C PHE A 656 -22.35 11.56 4.63
N SER A 657 -21.02 11.39 4.68
CA SER A 657 -20.06 12.45 4.39
C SER A 657 -18.82 11.94 3.70
N THR A 658 -18.57 12.42 2.51
CA THR A 658 -17.48 11.98 1.63
C THR A 658 -16.35 13.00 1.51
N ARG A 659 -16.49 14.17 2.12
CA ARG A 659 -15.38 15.14 2.20
C ARG A 659 -14.32 14.71 3.21
N VAL A 660 -14.70 13.84 4.14
CA VAL A 660 -13.90 13.46 5.32
C VAL A 660 -13.48 12.00 5.29
N VAL A 661 -14.23 11.13 4.60
CA VAL A 661 -14.01 9.68 4.61
C VAL A 661 -13.53 9.20 3.25
N ARG A 662 -12.32 8.66 3.20
CA ARG A 662 -11.73 7.98 2.02
C ARG A 662 -12.05 6.49 2.04
N SER A 663 -11.79 5.83 3.15
CA SER A 663 -12.14 4.43 3.36
C SER A 663 -12.60 4.19 4.80
N GLU A 664 -13.38 3.15 4.96
CA GLU A 664 -13.84 2.64 6.24
C GLU A 664 -13.41 1.19 6.36
N ARG A 665 -13.08 0.76 7.57
CA ARG A 665 -12.65 -0.60 7.84
C ARG A 665 -13.40 -1.17 9.03
N LEU A 666 -13.85 -2.41 8.89
CA LEU A 666 -14.35 -3.22 10.00
C LEU A 666 -13.32 -4.29 10.31
N TYR A 667 -12.97 -4.42 11.57
CA TYR A 667 -11.99 -5.38 12.05
C TYR A 667 -12.66 -6.40 12.96
N VAL A 668 -12.29 -7.65 12.79
CA VAL A 668 -12.65 -8.74 13.68
C VAL A 668 -11.41 -9.57 13.93
N ASN A 669 -10.96 -9.63 15.18
CA ASN A 669 -9.82 -10.42 15.61
C ASN A 669 -10.25 -11.45 16.64
N ALA A 670 -9.74 -12.67 16.56
CA ALA A 670 -10.04 -13.75 17.46
C ALA A 670 -8.77 -14.49 17.89
N LEU A 671 -8.66 -14.85 19.16
CA LEU A 671 -7.59 -15.69 19.69
C LEU A 671 -8.18 -16.80 20.56
N LEU A 672 -7.74 -18.01 20.27
CA LEU A 672 -7.97 -19.19 21.09
C LEU A 672 -6.62 -19.71 21.53
N SER A 673 -6.37 -19.83 22.80
CA SER A 673 -5.16 -20.45 23.32
C SER A 673 -5.47 -21.19 24.62
N GLU A 674 -4.58 -22.09 25.02
CA GLU A 674 -4.72 -22.80 26.28
C GLU A 674 -4.68 -21.81 27.45
N GLY A 675 -5.65 -21.84 28.34
CA GLY A 675 -5.75 -20.91 29.47
C GLY A 675 -6.39 -19.55 29.15
N LEU A 676 -6.63 -19.23 27.86
CA LEU A 676 -7.37 -18.07 27.43
C LEU A 676 -8.65 -18.52 26.73
N VAL A 677 -9.80 -18.36 27.38
CA VAL A 677 -11.12 -18.58 26.76
C VAL A 677 -11.33 -17.51 25.69
N PRO A 678 -12.09 -17.79 24.63
CA PRO A 678 -12.06 -16.99 23.40
C PRO A 678 -11.93 -15.49 23.62
N TYR A 679 -10.84 -14.94 23.15
CA TYR A 679 -10.62 -13.49 23.12
C TYR A 679 -11.07 -12.96 21.76
N LEU A 680 -11.89 -11.93 21.77
CA LEU A 680 -12.41 -11.29 20.58
C LEU A 680 -12.14 -9.79 20.61
N GLU A 681 -11.76 -9.22 19.48
CA GLU A 681 -11.73 -7.77 19.28
C GLU A 681 -12.59 -7.40 18.08
N PHE A 682 -13.34 -6.34 18.22
CA PHE A 682 -14.08 -5.71 17.15
C PHE A 682 -13.60 -4.28 16.99
N GLY A 683 -13.42 -3.84 15.76
CA GLY A 683 -12.99 -2.48 15.48
C GLY A 683 -13.72 -1.86 14.30
N TYR A 684 -13.83 -0.55 14.35
CA TYR A 684 -14.28 0.28 13.23
C TYR A 684 -13.30 1.42 13.02
N GLY A 685 -12.79 1.53 11.82
CA GLY A 685 -11.83 2.54 11.41
C GLY A 685 -12.35 3.42 10.28
N VAL A 686 -11.95 4.67 10.31
CA VAL A 686 -12.22 5.66 9.28
C VAL A 686 -10.91 6.31 8.87
N SER A 687 -10.67 6.35 7.58
CA SER A 687 -9.47 6.90 6.99
C SER A 687 -9.82 8.05 6.05
N ASN A 688 -9.04 9.11 6.13
CA ASN A 688 -8.98 10.13 5.10
C ASN A 688 -7.54 10.32 4.62
N GLU A 689 -7.29 11.33 3.80
CA GLU A 689 -5.97 11.61 3.22
C GLU A 689 -4.90 12.01 4.24
N LEU A 690 -5.30 12.41 5.47
CA LEU A 690 -4.43 12.96 6.51
C LEU A 690 -4.40 12.13 7.77
N LEU A 691 -5.54 11.53 8.10
CA LEU A 691 -5.79 10.96 9.41
C LEU A 691 -6.53 9.64 9.27
N ASP A 692 -6.07 8.68 10.02
CA ASP A 692 -6.73 7.41 10.19
C ASP A 692 -7.11 7.25 11.68
N VAL A 693 -8.39 7.04 11.96
CA VAL A 693 -8.90 6.87 13.31
C VAL A 693 -9.65 5.55 13.39
N SER A 694 -9.31 4.73 14.36
CA SER A 694 -9.99 3.45 14.58
C SER A 694 -10.34 3.27 16.05
N PHE A 695 -11.56 2.84 16.30
CA PHE A 695 -12.05 2.47 17.61
C PHE A 695 -12.13 0.95 17.72
N PHE A 696 -11.65 0.41 18.83
CA PHE A 696 -11.66 -1.03 19.12
C PHE A 696 -12.31 -1.31 20.46
N GLY A 697 -12.97 -2.46 20.55
CA GLY A 697 -13.48 -3.04 21.78
C GLY A 697 -13.09 -4.50 21.88
N SER A 698 -12.68 -4.95 23.07
CA SER A 698 -12.31 -6.33 23.34
C SER A 698 -13.26 -7.01 24.30
N TYR A 699 -13.44 -8.31 24.11
CA TYR A 699 -14.39 -9.15 24.80
C TYR A 699 -13.75 -10.49 25.19
N ILE A 700 -13.97 -10.93 26.41
CA ILE A 700 -13.50 -12.20 26.95
C ILE A 700 -14.52 -12.77 27.96
N LYS A 701 -14.85 -14.05 27.88
CA LYS A 701 -15.71 -14.74 28.87
C LYS A 701 -17.00 -13.99 29.24
N ASP A 702 -17.73 -13.50 28.26
CA ASP A 702 -18.99 -12.76 28.48
C ASP A 702 -18.84 -11.38 29.16
N GLU A 703 -17.60 -10.84 29.23
CA GLU A 703 -17.33 -9.52 29.75
C GLU A 703 -16.67 -8.63 28.69
N PHE A 704 -17.11 -7.39 28.66
CA PHE A 704 -16.46 -6.35 27.86
C PHE A 704 -15.29 -5.80 28.63
N ILE A 705 -14.05 -6.06 28.16
CA ILE A 705 -12.86 -5.80 28.98
C ILE A 705 -12.28 -4.42 28.75
N LYS A 706 -12.15 -4.02 27.48
CA LYS A 706 -11.33 -2.86 27.13
C LYS A 706 -11.83 -2.19 25.88
N THR A 707 -11.75 -0.87 25.85
CA THR A 707 -11.91 -0.07 24.63
C THR A 707 -10.64 0.70 24.35
N GLY A 708 -10.38 1.00 23.09
CA GLY A 708 -9.23 1.78 22.69
C GLY A 708 -9.46 2.57 21.41
N LEU A 709 -8.92 3.77 21.39
CA LEU A 709 -8.86 4.62 20.21
C LEU A 709 -7.45 4.58 19.65
N LYS A 710 -7.34 4.31 18.37
CA LYS A 710 -6.07 4.34 17.62
C LYS A 710 -6.18 5.41 16.55
N PHE A 711 -5.18 6.25 16.47
CA PHE A 711 -5.11 7.29 15.43
C PHE A 711 -3.71 7.37 14.83
N SER A 712 -3.65 7.90 13.64
CA SER A 712 -2.40 8.14 12.99
C SER A 712 -2.51 9.22 11.93
N LEU A 713 -1.42 9.91 11.72
CA LEU A 713 -1.31 11.03 10.79
C LEU A 713 -0.45 10.60 9.60
N HIS A 714 -1.03 10.76 8.40
CA HIS A 714 -0.31 10.64 7.14
C HIS A 714 0.25 12.01 6.76
N ILE A 715 1.50 12.27 7.07
CA ILE A 715 2.08 13.58 6.82
C ILE A 715 2.83 13.61 5.47
N PHE A 716 3.30 12.45 4.97
CA PHE A 716 4.21 12.35 3.82
C PHE A 716 4.07 11.03 3.02
N ASP A 717 2.86 10.58 2.71
CA ASP A 717 2.65 9.49 1.74
C ASP A 717 2.67 9.99 0.29
#